data_4a83f1414d03b43c984c0211bcb63322
#
_entry.id   4a83f1414d03b43c984c0211bcb63322
#
_cell.length_a   1.000
_cell.length_b   1.000
_cell.length_c   1.000
_cell.angle_alpha   90.00
_cell.angle_beta   90.00
_cell.angle_gamma   90.00
#
_symmetry.space_group_name_H-M   'P 1'
#
loop_
_entity.id
_entity.type
_entity.pdbx_description
1 polymer ?
#
loop_
_entity_poly.entity_id
_entity_poly.type
_entity_poly.pdbx_seq_one_letter_code
_entity_poly.pdbx_strand_id
1 'polypeptide(L)'
;MNFQDFKKDVEAAFKNMIADTLFVANVDKDLLWTGYLLSFENDDIRQDHNCNACKSFIRHYGKVVAIDPGTFEIKTFWDDVHTPGYEKTAKELAKLVKEAGIADIFIQDVNEFHGCDHNIQLLPDGTTRTWTHLFVQIPNQFKFNKRVHNFDTAPGYRGDVRARKEVLQRSISELTDDSVNTVIELIEDNSLYRGQEFLKGLQEFRRIKKSAPRKNLSNFCWMNFRSPIAKIRNTAMGTLLIDLSNGVELERAVRAYENIMAPANYKRPTALITKKQIEAAQKKVEELGLTDALPRRHAHVEDISVNDVLFVNRDTRARMKGGMFDALTETAMVNPKEFTKATEVSAQKFVTDILPGAKDVSILVENRHIPNFVTLTAPENPDANQLFKWDNNFAWVYNGSVADSFKEKVKAAGGNVNGFLRCSLHWFNYDDLDLHVTEPGGCEIYYGHKNGYSGGVLDVDMNAGSGKTRDAVENIIWTDPSRIRTGSYRVRVHNFARRESIDVGFEMEIEINGEIHKFNYSKMVPHGDYVDVARIEVDRQGNISLTPSIPEGTTSFKSVNEWGIDTMKFQKVSCIMFSPNHWEGNSVGNKHLFFMVDGCKNPEPVRGFFNEYLRADLEKDHKRVFEALGARAKTEYSDEQLSGLGFSSTSRNDVIVKVDNKSFKIIF
;
A
#
# COMPACT_ATOMS: atom_id res chain seq x y z
N MET A 1 30.48 -43.28 51.36
CA MET A 1 29.91 -43.08 50.00
C MET A 1 29.37 -44.40 49.49
N ASN A 2 28.10 -44.45 49.14
CA ASN A 2 27.48 -45.65 48.52
C ASN A 2 27.23 -45.34 47.04
N PHE A 3 28.02 -45.92 46.14
CA PHE A 3 27.93 -45.66 44.70
C PHE A 3 26.63 -46.18 44.09
N GLN A 4 26.06 -47.26 44.63
CA GLN A 4 24.78 -47.81 44.14
C GLN A 4 23.59 -46.88 44.46
N ASP A 5 23.61 -46.23 45.62
CA ASP A 5 22.59 -45.24 45.96
C ASP A 5 22.76 -43.99 45.11
N PHE A 6 24.03 -43.52 44.85
CA PHE A 6 24.31 -42.46 43.94
C PHE A 6 23.81 -42.74 42.51
N LYS A 7 24.10 -43.94 41.99
CA LYS A 7 23.58 -44.38 40.69
C LYS A 7 22.05 -44.28 40.59
N LYS A 8 21.34 -44.86 41.61
CA LYS A 8 19.86 -44.81 41.63
C LYS A 8 19.33 -43.40 41.72
N ASP A 9 19.97 -42.55 42.50
CA ASP A 9 19.59 -41.15 42.64
C ASP A 9 19.77 -40.40 41.33
N VAL A 10 20.91 -40.59 40.61
CA VAL A 10 21.15 -40.04 39.27
C VAL A 10 20.09 -40.55 38.26
N GLU A 11 19.74 -41.84 38.28
CA GLU A 11 18.70 -42.37 37.39
C GLU A 11 17.32 -41.75 37.68
N ALA A 12 16.97 -41.62 38.96
CA ALA A 12 15.70 -40.99 39.37
C ALA A 12 15.65 -39.51 39.00
N ALA A 13 16.71 -38.74 39.27
CA ALA A 13 16.85 -37.33 38.95
C ALA A 13 16.79 -37.10 37.45
N PHE A 14 17.46 -37.92 36.64
CA PHE A 14 17.39 -37.83 35.18
C PHE A 14 15.97 -38.09 34.67
N LYS A 15 15.31 -39.12 35.20
CA LYS A 15 13.94 -39.44 34.82
C LYS A 15 12.96 -38.32 35.18
N ASN A 16 13.14 -37.67 36.34
CA ASN A 16 12.31 -36.55 36.78
C ASN A 16 12.53 -35.28 35.94
N MET A 17 13.78 -35.08 35.40
CA MET A 17 14.10 -33.95 34.52
C MET A 17 13.49 -34.09 33.13
N ILE A 18 13.03 -35.29 32.70
CA ILE A 18 12.55 -35.49 31.31
C ILE A 18 11.39 -34.56 31.03
N ALA A 19 11.56 -33.75 30.01
CA ALA A 19 10.58 -32.83 29.43
C ALA A 19 10.27 -33.22 27.97
N ASP A 20 9.42 -32.49 27.28
CA ASP A 20 9.11 -32.74 25.86
C ASP A 20 10.33 -32.56 24.95
N THR A 21 11.27 -31.72 25.35
CA THR A 21 12.51 -31.49 24.65
C THR A 21 13.64 -31.37 25.65
N LEU A 22 14.74 -32.07 25.37
CA LEU A 22 16.01 -31.96 26.10
C LEU A 22 17.06 -31.28 25.26
N PHE A 23 18.04 -30.69 25.90
CA PHE A 23 19.10 -29.93 25.27
C PHE A 23 20.47 -30.40 25.78
N VAL A 24 21.52 -29.93 25.10
CA VAL A 24 22.93 -30.23 25.46
C VAL A 24 23.56 -28.92 25.86
N ALA A 25 24.12 -28.88 27.06
CA ALA A 25 24.91 -27.74 27.55
C ALA A 25 26.23 -27.59 26.77
N ASN A 26 26.66 -26.35 26.59
CA ASN A 26 27.90 -26.01 25.87
C ASN A 26 29.17 -26.18 26.73
N VAL A 27 29.15 -27.13 27.63
CA VAL A 27 30.30 -27.45 28.48
C VAL A 27 31.23 -28.40 27.76
N ASP A 28 32.53 -28.15 27.87
CA ASP A 28 33.55 -29.07 27.37
C ASP A 28 33.47 -30.41 28.13
N LYS A 29 33.43 -31.50 27.36
CA LYS A 29 33.24 -32.86 27.89
C LYS A 29 34.38 -33.30 28.81
N ASP A 30 35.61 -32.85 28.55
CA ASP A 30 36.78 -33.21 29.37
C ASP A 30 36.86 -32.36 30.63
N LEU A 31 36.41 -31.09 30.54
CA LEU A 31 36.26 -30.21 31.71
C LEU A 31 35.20 -30.78 32.67
N LEU A 32 34.07 -31.26 32.15
CA LEU A 32 33.01 -31.86 32.95
C LEU A 32 33.50 -33.14 33.67
N TRP A 33 34.26 -33.99 32.97
CA TRP A 33 34.86 -35.16 33.56
C TRP A 33 35.91 -34.79 34.61
N THR A 34 36.74 -33.82 34.34
CA THR A 34 37.74 -33.31 35.31
C THR A 34 37.05 -32.74 36.55
N GLY A 35 35.98 -31.97 36.37
CA GLY A 35 35.16 -31.44 37.49
C GLY A 35 34.58 -32.55 38.35
N TYR A 36 34.11 -33.64 37.73
CA TYR A 36 33.65 -34.83 38.47
C TYR A 36 34.78 -35.42 39.33
N LEU A 37 35.94 -35.70 38.77
CA LEU A 37 37.00 -36.31 39.52
C LEU A 37 37.57 -35.39 40.62
N LEU A 38 37.75 -34.11 40.33
CA LEU A 38 38.28 -33.11 41.29
C LEU A 38 37.29 -32.76 42.41
N SER A 39 36.02 -33.13 42.27
CA SER A 39 35.04 -32.96 43.36
C SER A 39 35.28 -33.88 44.57
N PHE A 40 36.04 -34.98 44.38
CA PHE A 40 36.44 -35.87 45.42
C PHE A 40 37.74 -35.38 46.08
N GLU A 41 37.80 -35.44 47.41
CA GLU A 41 38.90 -34.85 48.20
C GLU A 41 40.18 -35.68 48.22
N ASN A 42 40.05 -37.02 48.08
CA ASN A 42 41.10 -37.98 48.23
C ASN A 42 41.46 -38.65 46.88
N ASP A 43 42.74 -38.85 46.58
CA ASP A 43 43.20 -39.48 45.35
C ASP A 43 42.79 -40.97 45.23
N ASP A 44 42.72 -41.69 46.34
CA ASP A 44 42.23 -43.07 46.33
C ASP A 44 40.76 -43.16 45.89
N ILE A 45 39.92 -42.24 46.41
CA ILE A 45 38.52 -42.14 46.00
C ILE A 45 38.43 -41.72 44.52
N ARG A 46 39.29 -40.86 44.03
CA ARG A 46 39.35 -40.49 42.61
C ARG A 46 39.68 -41.66 41.71
N GLN A 47 40.60 -42.54 42.14
CA GLN A 47 40.95 -43.75 41.40
C GLN A 47 39.77 -44.71 41.31
N ASP A 48 39.06 -44.91 42.42
CA ASP A 48 37.88 -45.78 42.47
C ASP A 48 36.74 -45.30 41.55
N HIS A 49 36.67 -43.97 41.35
CA HIS A 49 35.66 -43.35 40.49
C HIS A 49 36.16 -43.11 39.05
N ASN A 50 37.44 -43.37 38.74
CA ASN A 50 38.00 -43.16 37.39
C ASN A 50 37.71 -44.36 36.47
N CYS A 51 36.47 -44.54 36.17
CA CYS A 51 35.92 -45.62 35.37
C CYS A 51 35.55 -45.17 33.96
N ASN A 52 35.93 -45.92 32.92
CA ASN A 52 35.68 -45.57 31.52
C ASN A 52 34.18 -45.50 31.17
N ALA A 53 33.34 -46.39 31.74
CA ALA A 53 31.92 -46.35 31.51
C ALA A 53 31.28 -45.10 32.14
N CYS A 54 31.63 -44.76 33.39
CA CYS A 54 31.17 -43.54 34.06
C CYS A 54 31.73 -42.28 33.36
N LYS A 55 32.98 -42.32 32.87
CA LYS A 55 33.53 -41.26 32.07
C LYS A 55 32.73 -41.02 30.79
N SER A 56 32.38 -42.07 30.08
CA SER A 56 31.54 -41.97 28.90
C SER A 56 30.14 -41.39 29.22
N PHE A 57 29.52 -41.84 30.29
CA PHE A 57 28.23 -41.29 30.74
C PHE A 57 28.33 -39.79 31.07
N ILE A 58 29.25 -39.35 31.89
CA ILE A 58 29.39 -37.96 32.33
C ILE A 58 29.69 -37.04 31.16
N ARG A 59 30.57 -37.45 30.28
CA ARG A 59 30.97 -36.66 29.09
C ARG A 59 29.85 -36.43 28.09
N HIS A 60 28.89 -37.33 28.00
CA HIS A 60 27.82 -37.31 26.99
C HIS A 60 26.46 -37.00 27.60
N TYR A 61 26.06 -37.72 28.65
CA TYR A 61 24.75 -37.51 29.28
C TYR A 61 24.79 -36.54 30.46
N GLY A 62 25.94 -36.37 31.13
CA GLY A 62 26.11 -35.44 32.23
C GLY A 62 25.83 -33.99 31.90
N LYS A 63 25.85 -33.64 30.62
CA LYS A 63 25.55 -32.31 30.08
C LYS A 63 24.16 -32.18 29.45
N VAL A 64 23.32 -33.19 29.59
CA VAL A 64 21.91 -33.12 29.13
C VAL A 64 21.11 -32.29 30.12
N VAL A 65 20.33 -31.38 29.62
CA VAL A 65 19.56 -30.40 30.39
C VAL A 65 18.14 -30.24 29.89
N ALA A 66 17.28 -29.75 30.73
CA ALA A 66 15.97 -29.22 30.39
C ALA A 66 15.93 -27.71 30.60
N ILE A 67 14.90 -27.06 30.10
CA ILE A 67 14.60 -25.64 30.36
C ILE A 67 13.31 -25.57 31.15
N ASP A 68 13.30 -24.83 32.23
CA ASP A 68 12.09 -24.52 32.97
C ASP A 68 11.13 -23.68 32.14
N PRO A 69 9.90 -24.08 31.90
CA PRO A 69 8.95 -23.36 31.04
C PRO A 69 8.48 -22.03 31.63
N GLY A 70 8.59 -21.82 32.93
CA GLY A 70 8.16 -20.58 33.60
C GLY A 70 9.25 -19.53 33.71
N THR A 71 10.50 -19.98 34.05
CA THR A 71 11.65 -19.08 34.30
C THR A 71 12.64 -19.03 33.14
N PHE A 72 12.58 -19.98 32.21
CA PHE A 72 13.54 -20.21 31.13
C PHE A 72 14.97 -20.44 31.63
N GLU A 73 15.12 -20.91 32.86
CA GLU A 73 16.40 -21.29 33.42
C GLU A 73 16.76 -22.73 33.06
N ILE A 74 18.05 -23.01 33.00
CA ILE A 74 18.54 -24.36 32.74
C ILE A 74 18.35 -25.20 34.00
N LYS A 75 17.65 -26.33 33.84
CA LYS A 75 17.53 -27.38 34.82
C LYS A 75 18.43 -28.57 34.45
N THR A 76 19.18 -29.07 35.40
CA THR A 76 19.99 -30.26 35.22
C THR A 76 19.60 -31.29 36.27
N PHE A 77 19.64 -32.59 35.92
CA PHE A 77 19.36 -33.66 36.89
C PHE A 77 20.34 -33.67 38.07
N TRP A 78 21.51 -33.02 37.90
CA TRP A 78 22.47 -32.87 39.02
C TRP A 78 21.91 -32.02 40.17
N ASP A 79 20.90 -31.18 39.93
CA ASP A 79 20.24 -30.39 40.98
C ASP A 79 19.50 -31.24 41.98
N ASP A 80 18.97 -32.39 41.54
CA ASP A 80 18.11 -33.28 42.30
C ASP A 80 18.86 -34.50 42.86
N VAL A 81 20.20 -34.52 42.79
CA VAL A 81 21.05 -35.60 43.32
C VAL A 81 21.51 -35.22 44.72
N HIS A 82 21.01 -35.96 45.70
CA HIS A 82 21.23 -35.67 47.16
C HIS A 82 21.89 -36.79 47.92
N THR A 83 22.47 -37.78 47.25
CA THR A 83 23.14 -38.92 47.85
C THR A 83 24.28 -38.49 48.80
N PRO A 84 24.27 -38.94 50.07
CA PRO A 84 25.30 -38.58 51.02
C PRO A 84 26.74 -38.86 50.54
N GLY A 85 27.58 -37.81 50.56
CA GLY A 85 28.93 -37.85 50.09
C GLY A 85 29.12 -37.52 48.60
N TYR A 86 28.06 -37.37 47.81
CA TYR A 86 28.11 -36.94 46.40
C TYR A 86 27.49 -35.56 46.16
N GLU A 87 26.97 -34.89 47.22
CA GLU A 87 26.32 -33.58 47.09
C GLU A 87 27.29 -32.50 46.50
N LYS A 88 28.57 -32.55 46.88
CA LYS A 88 29.59 -31.65 46.34
C LYS A 88 29.79 -31.90 44.85
N THR A 89 29.89 -33.18 44.47
CA THR A 89 30.03 -33.59 43.07
C THR A 89 28.85 -33.11 42.22
N ALA A 90 27.63 -33.37 42.71
CA ALA A 90 26.41 -32.94 42.01
C ALA A 90 26.34 -31.41 41.84
N LYS A 91 26.65 -30.65 42.90
CA LYS A 91 26.69 -29.16 42.85
C LYS A 91 27.69 -28.62 41.88
N GLU A 92 28.94 -29.18 41.87
CA GLU A 92 29.99 -28.73 40.93
C GLU A 92 29.60 -29.02 39.46
N LEU A 93 29.03 -30.22 39.17
CA LEU A 93 28.56 -30.59 37.86
C LEU A 93 27.36 -29.73 37.43
N ALA A 94 26.40 -29.50 38.34
CA ALA A 94 25.25 -28.61 38.07
C ALA A 94 25.69 -27.19 37.69
N LYS A 95 26.67 -26.66 38.45
CA LYS A 95 27.25 -25.32 38.20
C LYS A 95 27.89 -25.24 36.80
N LEU A 96 28.81 -26.15 36.47
CA LEU A 96 29.49 -26.20 35.18
C LEU A 96 28.52 -26.26 34.01
N VAL A 97 27.46 -27.07 34.14
CA VAL A 97 26.46 -27.25 33.09
C VAL A 97 25.59 -26.01 32.92
N LYS A 98 25.13 -25.38 34.01
CA LYS A 98 24.30 -24.19 33.97
C LYS A 98 25.01 -22.95 33.44
N GLU A 99 26.26 -22.76 33.84
CA GLU A 99 27.09 -21.60 33.43
C GLU A 99 27.47 -21.67 31.94
N ALA A 100 27.54 -22.86 31.36
CA ALA A 100 27.94 -23.04 29.96
C ALA A 100 26.89 -22.63 28.92
N GLY A 101 25.60 -22.52 29.33
CA GLY A 101 24.48 -22.30 28.41
C GLY A 101 24.19 -23.53 27.53
N ILE A 102 23.31 -23.37 26.54
CA ILE A 102 22.86 -24.45 25.67
C ILE A 102 23.53 -24.34 24.29
N ALA A 103 24.09 -25.48 23.83
CA ALA A 103 24.74 -25.61 22.52
C ALA A 103 23.80 -26.19 21.47
N ASP A 104 22.96 -27.18 21.82
CA ASP A 104 22.18 -27.93 20.85
C ASP A 104 20.93 -28.59 21.48
N ILE A 105 20.05 -29.09 20.62
CA ILE A 105 19.00 -30.01 21.02
C ILE A 105 19.59 -31.39 21.30
N PHE A 106 19.12 -32.08 22.35
CA PHE A 106 19.52 -33.46 22.63
C PHE A 106 18.69 -34.43 21.79
N ILE A 107 19.32 -35.01 20.79
CA ILE A 107 18.80 -36.13 19.99
C ILE A 107 19.93 -37.13 19.79
N GLN A 108 19.74 -38.34 20.32
CA GLN A 108 20.70 -39.42 20.20
C GLN A 108 20.62 -40.11 18.84
N ASP A 109 21.74 -40.32 18.17
CA ASP A 109 21.76 -41.17 16.97
C ASP A 109 21.51 -42.64 17.35
N VAL A 110 20.93 -43.41 16.43
CA VAL A 110 20.53 -44.81 16.68
C VAL A 110 21.73 -45.68 17.05
N ASN A 111 22.91 -45.34 16.56
CA ASN A 111 24.15 -46.08 16.76
C ASN A 111 25.05 -45.51 17.88
N GLU A 112 24.62 -44.45 18.55
CA GLU A 112 25.39 -43.83 19.66
C GLU A 112 24.96 -44.45 21.01
N PHE A 113 25.90 -45.13 21.65
CA PHE A 113 25.76 -45.67 23.01
C PHE A 113 26.89 -45.13 23.90
N HIS A 114 26.51 -44.56 25.03
CA HIS A 114 27.48 -43.95 25.95
C HIS A 114 27.34 -44.56 27.35
N GLY A 115 28.31 -45.39 27.71
CA GLY A 115 28.30 -46.09 28.98
C GLY A 115 27.60 -47.44 28.92
N CYS A 116 27.60 -48.12 30.03
CA CYS A 116 26.83 -49.36 30.24
C CYS A 116 26.38 -49.42 31.69
N ASP A 117 25.29 -50.13 31.97
CA ASP A 117 24.74 -50.27 33.32
C ASP A 117 25.67 -51.05 34.25
N HIS A 118 26.19 -52.16 33.74
CA HIS A 118 27.16 -52.99 34.44
C HIS A 118 28.05 -53.73 33.44
N ASN A 119 29.18 -54.21 33.94
CA ASN A 119 30.02 -55.19 33.25
C ASN A 119 30.45 -56.27 34.21
N ILE A 120 30.70 -57.46 33.68
CA ILE A 120 31.15 -58.62 34.41
C ILE A 120 32.62 -58.84 34.10
N GLN A 121 33.42 -58.96 35.15
CA GLN A 121 34.86 -59.32 35.09
C GLN A 121 35.03 -60.75 35.62
N LEU A 122 35.64 -61.59 34.80
CA LEU A 122 36.08 -62.92 35.26
C LEU A 122 37.37 -62.73 36.03
N LEU A 123 37.39 -63.23 37.29
CA LEU A 123 38.55 -63.19 38.13
C LEU A 123 39.45 -64.42 37.90
N PRO A 124 40.77 -64.41 38.28
CA PRO A 124 41.70 -65.52 38.10
C PRO A 124 41.28 -66.82 38.80
N ASP A 125 40.46 -66.71 39.82
CA ASP A 125 39.94 -67.87 40.61
C ASP A 125 38.69 -68.50 39.98
N GLY A 126 38.25 -68.02 38.79
CA GLY A 126 37.08 -68.48 38.09
C GLY A 126 35.74 -67.87 38.58
N THR A 127 35.76 -67.03 39.59
CA THR A 127 34.60 -66.28 40.04
C THR A 127 34.32 -65.06 39.18
N THR A 128 33.11 -64.48 39.24
CA THR A 128 32.76 -63.27 38.50
C THR A 128 32.52 -62.11 39.45
N ARG A 129 33.05 -60.95 39.11
CA ARG A 129 32.75 -59.71 39.81
C ARG A 129 31.94 -58.80 38.89
N THR A 130 30.81 -58.28 39.36
CA THR A 130 29.96 -57.33 38.65
C THR A 130 30.32 -55.93 39.08
N TRP A 131 30.68 -55.10 38.12
CA TRP A 131 30.91 -53.68 38.30
C TRP A 131 29.69 -52.92 37.81
N THR A 132 29.10 -52.07 38.66
CA THR A 132 28.01 -51.19 38.31
C THR A 132 28.50 -49.79 37.95
N HIS A 133 27.86 -49.13 36.98
CA HIS A 133 28.26 -47.82 36.46
C HIS A 133 27.09 -46.86 36.46
N LEU A 134 27.38 -45.54 36.32
CA LEU A 134 26.37 -44.54 36.01
C LEU A 134 25.78 -44.84 34.61
N PHE A 135 24.48 -44.96 34.57
CA PHE A 135 23.75 -45.29 33.36
C PHE A 135 22.33 -44.74 33.44
N VAL A 136 21.79 -44.28 32.31
CA VAL A 136 20.41 -43.91 32.14
C VAL A 136 19.89 -44.47 30.82
N GLN A 137 18.64 -44.92 30.81
CA GLN A 137 17.98 -45.37 29.61
C GLN A 137 17.33 -44.15 28.90
N ILE A 138 17.81 -43.84 27.68
CA ILE A 138 17.28 -42.73 26.88
C ILE A 138 15.94 -43.14 26.28
N PRO A 139 14.82 -42.40 26.55
CA PRO A 139 13.54 -42.66 25.94
C PRO A 139 13.56 -42.53 24.43
N ASN A 140 12.71 -43.31 23.75
CA ASN A 140 12.67 -43.35 22.27
C ASN A 140 12.35 -41.99 21.63
N GLN A 141 11.64 -41.10 22.30
CA GLN A 141 11.38 -39.76 21.81
C GLN A 141 12.62 -38.90 21.60
N PHE A 142 13.74 -39.20 22.27
CA PHE A 142 15.02 -38.52 22.10
C PHE A 142 16.00 -39.28 21.18
N LYS A 143 15.53 -40.35 20.53
CA LYS A 143 16.32 -41.05 19.51
C LYS A 143 15.96 -40.56 18.14
N PHE A 144 16.97 -40.36 17.30
CA PHE A 144 16.76 -39.92 15.94
C PHE A 144 15.93 -40.96 15.15
N ASN A 145 14.92 -40.45 14.46
CA ASN A 145 14.10 -41.22 13.55
C ASN A 145 13.86 -40.39 12.28
N LYS A 146 14.34 -40.86 11.14
CA LYS A 146 14.25 -40.18 9.84
C LYS A 146 12.82 -39.76 9.47
N ARG A 147 11.82 -40.61 9.74
CA ARG A 147 10.43 -40.33 9.40
C ARG A 147 9.79 -39.27 10.32
N VAL A 148 10.14 -39.29 11.61
CA VAL A 148 9.61 -38.35 12.60
C VAL A 148 10.23 -36.96 12.46
N HIS A 149 11.53 -36.92 12.28
CA HIS A 149 12.28 -35.65 12.20
C HIS A 149 12.30 -35.06 10.78
N ASN A 150 11.96 -35.85 9.76
CA ASN A 150 11.99 -35.47 8.35
C ASN A 150 13.38 -34.96 7.90
N PHE A 151 14.40 -35.62 8.36
CA PHE A 151 15.82 -35.38 8.01
C PHE A 151 16.53 -36.70 7.73
N ASP A 152 17.58 -36.66 6.92
CA ASP A 152 18.36 -37.86 6.60
C ASP A 152 19.27 -38.29 7.74
N THR A 153 19.78 -37.34 8.54
CA THR A 153 20.74 -37.59 9.61
C THR A 153 20.43 -36.76 10.86
N ALA A 154 20.83 -37.27 12.06
CA ALA A 154 20.70 -36.55 13.29
C ALA A 154 21.50 -35.22 13.30
N PRO A 155 22.75 -35.13 12.79
CA PRO A 155 23.45 -33.85 12.67
C PRO A 155 22.73 -32.84 11.79
N GLY A 156 22.10 -33.25 10.69
CA GLY A 156 21.31 -32.39 9.82
C GLY A 156 20.12 -31.77 10.55
N TYR A 157 19.36 -32.60 11.28
CA TYR A 157 18.25 -32.13 12.11
C TYR A 157 18.73 -31.15 13.20
N ARG A 158 19.77 -31.48 13.94
CA ARG A 158 20.35 -30.56 14.94
C ARG A 158 20.77 -29.24 14.33
N GLY A 159 21.37 -29.25 13.14
CA GLY A 159 21.74 -28.03 12.40
C GLY A 159 20.54 -27.14 12.05
N ASP A 160 19.44 -27.73 11.57
CA ASP A 160 18.20 -26.98 11.27
C ASP A 160 17.58 -26.37 12.56
N VAL A 161 17.58 -27.12 13.65
CA VAL A 161 17.06 -26.62 14.96
C VAL A 161 17.89 -25.42 15.44
N ARG A 162 19.23 -25.51 15.38
CA ARG A 162 20.10 -24.38 15.72
C ARG A 162 19.83 -23.17 14.83
N ALA A 163 19.73 -23.37 13.54
CA ALA A 163 19.43 -22.29 12.59
C ALA A 163 18.06 -21.63 12.90
N ARG A 164 17.02 -22.41 13.20
CA ARG A 164 15.71 -21.88 13.59
C ARG A 164 15.78 -21.06 14.87
N LYS A 165 16.44 -21.56 15.89
CA LYS A 165 16.65 -20.88 17.15
C LYS A 165 17.38 -19.55 16.95
N GLU A 166 18.47 -19.54 16.19
CA GLU A 166 19.26 -18.33 15.92
C GLU A 166 18.47 -17.29 15.13
N VAL A 167 17.77 -17.72 14.08
CA VAL A 167 16.91 -16.82 13.30
C VAL A 167 15.79 -16.23 14.17
N LEU A 168 15.16 -17.04 15.02
CA LEU A 168 14.13 -16.55 15.93
C LEU A 168 14.70 -15.54 16.93
N GLN A 169 15.87 -15.83 17.52
CA GLN A 169 16.52 -14.93 18.46
C GLN A 169 16.85 -13.58 17.82
N ARG A 170 17.42 -13.60 16.61
CA ARG A 170 17.67 -12.38 15.82
C ARG A 170 16.39 -11.66 15.46
N SER A 171 15.33 -12.38 15.06
CA SER A 171 14.03 -11.79 14.77
C SER A 171 13.48 -11.02 15.97
N ILE A 172 13.51 -11.61 17.17
CA ILE A 172 13.03 -10.95 18.39
C ILE A 172 13.87 -9.73 18.75
N SER A 173 15.21 -9.79 18.57
CA SER A 173 16.13 -8.72 18.95
C SER A 173 16.17 -7.57 17.94
N GLU A 174 16.11 -7.86 16.64
CA GLU A 174 16.35 -6.89 15.57
C GLU A 174 15.06 -6.26 15.01
N LEU A 175 13.95 -7.01 14.99
CA LEU A 175 12.68 -6.48 14.46
C LEU A 175 11.96 -5.64 15.51
N THR A 176 11.59 -4.41 15.17
CA THR A 176 10.87 -3.50 16.08
C THR A 176 9.39 -3.86 16.20
N ASP A 177 8.77 -3.54 17.33
CA ASP A 177 7.32 -3.73 17.49
C ASP A 177 6.53 -2.82 16.55
N ASP A 178 7.05 -1.64 16.26
CA ASP A 178 6.48 -0.67 15.31
C ASP A 178 6.41 -1.27 13.90
N SER A 179 7.51 -1.87 13.41
CA SER A 179 7.54 -2.51 12.09
C SER A 179 6.53 -3.66 11.98
N VAL A 180 6.44 -4.49 13.02
CA VAL A 180 5.49 -5.62 13.05
C VAL A 180 4.04 -5.13 13.04
N ASN A 181 3.72 -4.11 13.85
CA ASN A 181 2.38 -3.53 13.89
C ASN A 181 2.02 -2.84 12.57
N THR A 182 2.94 -2.07 11.99
CA THR A 182 2.76 -1.42 10.68
C THR A 182 2.45 -2.45 9.58
N VAL A 183 3.22 -3.54 9.52
CA VAL A 183 2.99 -4.57 8.50
C VAL A 183 1.66 -5.29 8.71
N ILE A 184 1.27 -5.60 9.95
CA ILE A 184 -0.05 -6.19 10.24
C ILE A 184 -1.16 -5.24 9.77
N GLU A 185 -1.07 -3.95 10.07
CA GLU A 185 -2.02 -2.93 9.64
C GLU A 185 -2.14 -2.88 8.11
N LEU A 186 -1.03 -2.81 7.38
CA LEU A 186 -1.02 -2.81 5.92
C LEU A 186 -1.64 -4.07 5.30
N ILE A 187 -1.51 -5.22 5.97
CA ILE A 187 -2.15 -6.47 5.53
C ILE A 187 -3.66 -6.42 5.77
N GLU A 188 -4.09 -5.96 6.94
CA GLU A 188 -5.51 -5.82 7.30
C GLU A 188 -6.23 -4.85 6.35
N ASP A 189 -5.53 -3.79 5.90
CA ASP A 189 -6.02 -2.81 4.93
C ASP A 189 -5.86 -3.27 3.45
N ASN A 190 -5.47 -4.53 3.20
CA ASN A 190 -5.21 -5.09 1.87
C ASN A 190 -4.20 -4.31 1.02
N SER A 191 -3.28 -3.60 1.65
CA SER A 191 -2.27 -2.76 0.99
C SER A 191 -1.00 -3.50 0.59
N LEU A 192 -0.86 -4.78 0.94
CA LEU A 192 0.30 -5.63 0.59
C LEU A 192 -0.09 -6.79 -0.31
N TYR A 193 0.63 -6.96 -1.42
CA TYR A 193 0.44 -8.09 -2.33
C TYR A 193 0.59 -9.42 -1.58
N ARG A 194 -0.44 -10.27 -1.62
CA ARG A 194 -0.50 -11.57 -0.91
C ARG A 194 -0.15 -11.50 0.58
N GLY A 195 -0.30 -10.35 1.21
CA GLY A 195 0.02 -10.14 2.63
C GLY A 195 -0.78 -11.05 3.56
N GLN A 196 -2.01 -11.37 3.22
CA GLN A 196 -2.91 -12.20 4.03
C GLN A 196 -2.32 -13.59 4.39
N GLU A 197 -1.45 -14.13 3.54
CA GLU A 197 -0.76 -15.41 3.79
C GLU A 197 0.14 -15.36 5.04
N PHE A 198 0.64 -14.17 5.38
CA PHE A 198 1.56 -13.95 6.50
C PHE A 198 0.86 -13.47 7.78
N LEU A 199 -0.41 -13.05 7.71
CA LEU A 199 -1.09 -12.38 8.83
C LEU A 199 -1.08 -13.22 10.12
N LYS A 200 -1.50 -14.48 10.04
CA LYS A 200 -1.52 -15.39 11.21
C LYS A 200 -0.11 -15.58 11.79
N GLY A 201 0.87 -15.74 10.92
CA GLY A 201 2.28 -15.87 11.32
C GLY A 201 2.80 -14.63 12.04
N LEU A 202 2.48 -13.44 11.54
CA LEU A 202 2.90 -12.17 12.14
C LEU A 202 2.21 -11.92 13.49
N GLN A 203 0.93 -12.25 13.60
CA GLN A 203 0.20 -12.16 14.87
C GLN A 203 0.81 -13.10 15.92
N GLU A 204 1.17 -14.32 15.54
CA GLU A 204 1.87 -15.26 16.41
C GLU A 204 3.29 -14.77 16.76
N PHE A 205 4.04 -14.23 15.79
CA PHE A 205 5.33 -13.63 16.06
C PHE A 205 5.24 -12.47 17.06
N ARG A 206 4.26 -11.59 16.89
CA ARG A 206 3.99 -10.49 17.82
C ARG A 206 3.70 -11.00 19.23
N ARG A 207 2.92 -12.08 19.35
CA ARG A 207 2.62 -12.74 20.64
C ARG A 207 3.88 -13.31 21.30
N ILE A 208 4.69 -14.05 20.53
CA ILE A 208 5.95 -14.64 21.01
C ILE A 208 6.94 -13.54 21.41
N LYS A 209 7.09 -12.52 20.60
CA LYS A 209 7.99 -11.39 20.89
C LYS A 209 7.59 -10.67 22.19
N LYS A 210 6.30 -10.44 22.42
CA LYS A 210 5.80 -9.80 23.66
C LYS A 210 6.03 -10.68 24.90
N SER A 211 6.02 -12.01 24.76
CA SER A 211 6.26 -12.94 25.86
C SER A 211 7.75 -13.24 26.10
N ALA A 212 8.63 -12.77 25.21
CA ALA A 212 10.06 -13.00 25.30
C ALA A 212 10.68 -12.30 26.52
N PRO A 213 11.37 -13.03 27.41
CA PRO A 213 11.98 -12.46 28.61
C PRO A 213 13.23 -11.65 28.26
N ARG A 214 13.55 -10.63 29.06
CA ARG A 214 14.83 -9.88 28.92
C ARG A 214 16.02 -10.74 29.32
N LYS A 215 15.88 -11.57 30.34
CA LYS A 215 16.87 -12.59 30.73
C LYS A 215 16.52 -13.93 30.08
N ASN A 216 17.50 -14.75 29.80
CA ASN A 216 17.29 -16.10 29.24
C ASN A 216 16.64 -16.12 27.84
N LEU A 217 16.74 -15.04 27.06
CA LEU A 217 16.18 -14.97 25.70
C LEU A 217 16.64 -16.16 24.82
N SER A 218 17.89 -16.56 24.94
CA SER A 218 18.43 -17.69 24.20
C SER A 218 17.69 -18.99 24.53
N ASN A 219 17.43 -19.24 25.80
CA ASN A 219 16.70 -20.43 26.27
C ASN A 219 15.23 -20.38 25.86
N PHE A 220 14.60 -19.20 25.94
CA PHE A 220 13.27 -18.96 25.39
C PHE A 220 13.19 -19.34 23.90
N CYS A 221 14.18 -18.94 23.10
CA CYS A 221 14.23 -19.27 21.68
C CYS A 221 14.47 -20.78 21.45
N TRP A 222 15.25 -21.45 22.30
CA TRP A 222 15.40 -22.89 22.27
C TRP A 222 14.06 -23.63 22.54
N MET A 223 13.19 -23.10 23.37
CA MET A 223 11.87 -23.68 23.59
C MET A 223 10.89 -23.43 22.43
N ASN A 224 11.06 -22.34 21.70
CA ASN A 224 10.13 -21.91 20.66
C ASN A 224 10.60 -22.20 19.22
N PHE A 225 11.68 -22.96 18.99
CA PHE A 225 12.23 -23.25 17.67
C PHE A 225 11.25 -23.99 16.74
N ARG A 226 10.31 -24.74 17.28
CA ARG A 226 9.29 -25.49 16.51
C ARG A 226 8.21 -24.59 15.92
N SER A 227 8.09 -23.35 16.39
CA SER A 227 7.09 -22.43 15.86
C SER A 227 7.28 -22.21 14.34
N PRO A 228 6.21 -22.24 13.54
CA PRO A 228 6.30 -21.97 12.10
C PRO A 228 6.96 -20.65 11.77
N ILE A 229 6.88 -19.68 12.68
CA ILE A 229 7.45 -18.33 12.50
C ILE A 229 8.94 -18.23 12.90
N ALA A 230 9.55 -19.30 13.39
CA ALA A 230 10.96 -19.25 13.79
C ALA A 230 11.91 -18.80 12.68
N LYS A 231 11.55 -19.01 11.41
CA LYS A 231 12.29 -18.56 10.23
C LYS A 231 11.71 -17.30 9.56
N ILE A 232 10.83 -16.54 10.21
CA ILE A 232 10.13 -15.38 9.60
C ILE A 232 11.10 -14.37 8.97
N ARG A 233 12.22 -14.12 9.60
CA ARG A 233 13.26 -13.20 9.13
C ARG A 233 13.83 -13.57 7.75
N ASN A 234 13.82 -14.86 7.39
CA ASN A 234 14.36 -15.39 6.14
C ASN A 234 13.30 -15.49 5.03
N THR A 235 12.15 -14.85 5.21
CA THR A 235 11.09 -14.76 4.20
C THR A 235 11.08 -13.38 3.55
N ALA A 236 10.36 -13.23 2.44
CA ALA A 236 10.13 -11.92 1.84
C ALA A 236 9.50 -10.94 2.83
N MET A 237 8.58 -11.42 3.68
CA MET A 237 7.98 -10.64 4.75
C MET A 237 9.04 -10.22 5.80
N GLY A 238 10.01 -11.10 6.09
CA GLY A 238 11.13 -10.79 6.97
C GLY A 238 12.00 -9.67 6.42
N THR A 239 12.23 -9.61 5.11
CA THR A 239 12.96 -8.50 4.46
C THR A 239 12.23 -7.17 4.68
N LEU A 240 10.91 -7.13 4.45
CA LEU A 240 10.10 -5.93 4.73
C LEU A 240 10.21 -5.48 6.19
N LEU A 241 10.10 -6.42 7.14
CA LEU A 241 10.23 -6.13 8.57
C LEU A 241 11.60 -5.58 8.95
N ILE A 242 12.68 -6.13 8.35
CA ILE A 242 14.06 -5.67 8.56
C ILE A 242 14.23 -4.24 8.04
N ASP A 243 13.78 -3.98 6.83
CA ASP A 243 13.88 -2.66 6.20
C ASP A 243 13.17 -1.60 7.04
N LEU A 244 11.93 -1.86 7.46
CA LEU A 244 11.18 -0.95 8.32
C LEU A 244 11.83 -0.79 9.71
N SER A 245 12.38 -1.87 10.29
CA SER A 245 13.06 -1.80 11.58
C SER A 245 14.37 -0.99 11.53
N ASN A 246 15.00 -0.94 10.35
CA ASN A 246 16.19 -0.14 10.08
C ASN A 246 15.85 1.31 9.65
N GLY A 247 14.57 1.70 9.65
CA GLY A 247 14.14 3.05 9.31
C GLY A 247 14.09 3.34 7.82
N VAL A 248 14.08 2.32 6.97
CA VAL A 248 13.84 2.50 5.53
C VAL A 248 12.43 3.05 5.34
N GLU A 249 12.28 4.02 4.45
CA GLU A 249 11.01 4.65 4.13
C GLU A 249 9.99 3.61 3.65
N LEU A 250 8.73 3.74 4.12
CA LEU A 250 7.67 2.75 3.96
C LEU A 250 7.43 2.35 2.50
N GLU A 251 7.34 3.33 1.61
CA GLU A 251 7.10 3.08 0.18
C GLU A 251 8.25 2.28 -0.45
N ARG A 252 9.49 2.60 -0.08
CA ARG A 252 10.69 1.92 -0.57
C ARG A 252 10.76 0.48 -0.06
N ALA A 253 10.47 0.28 1.22
CA ALA A 253 10.49 -1.05 1.85
C ALA A 253 9.41 -1.97 1.25
N VAL A 254 8.19 -1.45 1.07
CA VAL A 254 7.10 -2.21 0.45
C VAL A 254 7.37 -2.50 -1.03
N ARG A 255 7.95 -1.56 -1.77
CA ARG A 255 8.37 -1.81 -3.17
C ARG A 255 9.41 -2.93 -3.27
N ALA A 256 10.37 -2.99 -2.34
CA ALA A 256 11.35 -4.09 -2.28
C ALA A 256 10.66 -5.44 -2.03
N TYR A 257 9.70 -5.48 -1.11
CA TYR A 257 8.86 -6.66 -0.87
C TYR A 257 8.06 -7.07 -2.11
N GLU A 258 7.41 -6.13 -2.78
CA GLU A 258 6.63 -6.39 -3.99
C GLU A 258 7.50 -6.90 -5.13
N ASN A 259 8.71 -6.40 -5.29
CA ASN A 259 9.67 -6.92 -6.29
C ASN A 259 10.03 -8.40 -6.07
N ILE A 260 9.96 -8.90 -4.83
CA ILE A 260 10.20 -10.31 -4.50
C ILE A 260 8.94 -11.15 -4.72
N MET A 261 7.78 -10.64 -4.31
CA MET A 261 6.54 -11.40 -4.20
C MET A 261 5.62 -11.28 -5.40
N ALA A 262 5.60 -10.12 -6.05
CA ALA A 262 4.64 -9.81 -7.09
C ALA A 262 5.20 -10.10 -8.48
N PRO A 263 4.33 -10.36 -9.48
CA PRO A 263 4.73 -10.39 -10.88
C PRO A 263 5.36 -9.06 -11.32
N ALA A 264 6.24 -9.10 -12.33
CA ALA A 264 6.96 -7.90 -12.82
C ALA A 264 6.05 -6.74 -13.27
N ASN A 265 4.81 -7.06 -13.65
CA ASN A 265 3.79 -6.10 -14.08
C ASN A 265 2.81 -5.68 -12.98
N TYR A 266 3.03 -6.12 -11.74
CA TYR A 266 2.15 -5.74 -10.63
C TYR A 266 2.25 -4.23 -10.32
N LYS A 267 1.11 -3.61 -10.15
CA LYS A 267 0.97 -2.24 -9.64
C LYS A 267 0.03 -2.28 -8.43
N ARG A 268 0.46 -1.65 -7.36
CA ARG A 268 -0.35 -1.57 -6.14
C ARG A 268 -1.58 -0.69 -6.38
N PRO A 269 -2.79 -1.19 -6.10
CA PRO A 269 -4.03 -0.43 -6.32
C PRO A 269 -4.29 0.65 -5.27
N THR A 270 -3.65 0.57 -4.09
CA THR A 270 -3.90 1.44 -2.95
C THR A 270 -2.64 2.18 -2.51
N ALA A 271 -2.80 3.41 -2.02
CA ALA A 271 -1.72 4.13 -1.35
C ALA A 271 -1.40 3.50 0.00
N LEU A 272 -0.13 3.58 0.42
CA LEU A 272 0.31 3.12 1.74
C LEU A 272 0.08 4.24 2.75
N ILE A 273 -0.97 4.12 3.53
CA ILE A 273 -1.33 5.09 4.58
C ILE A 273 -1.49 4.33 5.88
N THR A 274 -0.68 4.65 6.89
CA THR A 274 -0.74 4.05 8.21
C THR A 274 -1.46 4.96 9.20
N LYS A 275 -2.05 4.40 10.25
CA LYS A 275 -2.68 5.16 11.35
C LYS A 275 -1.72 6.17 11.96
N LYS A 276 -0.46 5.79 12.12
CA LYS A 276 0.59 6.69 12.61
C LYS A 276 0.82 7.90 11.70
N GLN A 277 0.75 7.70 10.38
CA GLN A 277 0.82 8.80 9.42
C GLN A 277 -0.42 9.69 9.51
N ILE A 278 -1.60 9.10 9.68
CA ILE A 278 -2.86 9.84 9.88
C ILE A 278 -2.77 10.67 11.16
N GLU A 279 -2.35 10.08 12.28
CA GLU A 279 -2.17 10.77 13.56
C GLU A 279 -1.14 11.90 13.47
N ALA A 280 0.00 11.64 12.81
CA ALA A 280 1.02 12.67 12.59
C ALA A 280 0.50 13.86 11.77
N ALA A 281 -0.35 13.59 10.76
CA ALA A 281 -0.96 14.66 9.99
C ALA A 281 -2.05 15.40 10.76
N GLN A 282 -2.88 14.71 11.51
CA GLN A 282 -3.86 15.34 12.38
C GLN A 282 -3.17 16.31 13.33
N LYS A 283 -2.09 15.85 13.98
CA LYS A 283 -1.29 16.68 14.85
C LYS A 283 -0.69 17.90 14.13
N LYS A 284 -0.17 17.69 12.91
CA LYS A 284 0.37 18.79 12.10
C LYS A 284 -0.70 19.80 11.68
N VAL A 285 -1.89 19.33 11.32
CA VAL A 285 -3.05 20.19 11.00
C VAL A 285 -3.46 21.00 12.23
N GLU A 286 -3.49 20.38 13.42
CA GLU A 286 -3.78 21.06 14.69
C GLU A 286 -2.70 22.12 15.03
N GLU A 287 -1.41 21.76 14.92
CA GLU A 287 -0.28 22.67 15.14
C GLU A 287 -0.31 23.91 14.23
N LEU A 288 -0.78 23.76 13.01
CA LEU A 288 -0.93 24.83 12.03
C LEU A 288 -2.27 25.59 12.16
N GLY A 289 -3.15 25.16 13.06
CA GLY A 289 -4.48 25.74 13.24
C GLY A 289 -5.40 25.56 12.03
N LEU A 290 -5.24 24.47 11.27
CA LEU A 290 -5.99 24.22 10.03
C LEU A 290 -7.18 23.26 10.21
N THR A 291 -7.49 22.87 11.44
CA THR A 291 -8.59 21.94 11.73
C THR A 291 -9.92 22.43 11.16
N ASP A 292 -10.20 23.73 11.31
CA ASP A 292 -11.43 24.37 10.85
C ASP A 292 -11.47 24.64 9.33
N ALA A 293 -10.33 24.54 8.65
CA ALA A 293 -10.24 24.70 7.21
C ALA A 293 -10.54 23.40 6.43
N LEU A 294 -10.54 22.24 7.12
CA LEU A 294 -10.80 20.94 6.48
C LEU A 294 -12.29 20.70 6.19
N PRO A 295 -13.25 20.97 7.08
CA PRO A 295 -14.66 20.86 6.77
C PRO A 295 -15.05 21.82 5.65
N ARG A 296 -15.67 21.28 4.59
CA ARG A 296 -16.00 22.03 3.38
C ARG A 296 -17.49 21.97 3.11
N ARG A 297 -18.01 23.04 2.52
CA ARG A 297 -19.35 23.13 1.97
C ARG A 297 -19.32 23.68 0.54
N HIS A 298 -20.41 23.59 -0.17
CA HIS A 298 -20.58 24.36 -1.41
C HIS A 298 -20.51 25.85 -1.08
N ALA A 299 -19.86 26.63 -1.95
CA ALA A 299 -19.88 28.07 -1.85
C ALA A 299 -21.27 28.63 -2.26
N HIS A 300 -21.68 29.67 -1.60
CA HIS A 300 -22.93 30.40 -1.88
C HIS A 300 -22.60 31.74 -2.53
N VAL A 301 -23.60 32.36 -3.19
CA VAL A 301 -23.43 33.70 -3.80
C VAL A 301 -22.99 34.75 -2.79
N GLU A 302 -23.45 34.62 -1.55
CA GLU A 302 -23.16 35.56 -0.43
C GLU A 302 -21.70 35.50 0.04
N ASP A 303 -21.00 34.39 -0.24
CA ASP A 303 -19.60 34.22 0.11
C ASP A 303 -18.65 35.01 -0.83
N ILE A 304 -19.13 35.35 -2.03
CA ILE A 304 -18.29 35.91 -3.08
C ILE A 304 -18.27 37.44 -3.01
N SER A 305 -17.08 38.01 -3.01
CA SER A 305 -16.89 39.45 -3.09
C SER A 305 -17.25 39.97 -4.50
N VAL A 306 -17.91 41.13 -4.53
CA VAL A 306 -18.20 41.79 -5.84
C VAL A 306 -16.94 42.17 -6.62
N ASN A 307 -15.77 42.22 -5.95
CA ASN A 307 -14.49 42.53 -6.58
C ASN A 307 -13.91 41.32 -7.35
N ASP A 308 -14.38 40.09 -7.04
CA ASP A 308 -13.91 38.86 -7.66
C ASP A 308 -14.82 38.41 -8.80
N VAL A 309 -15.90 39.16 -9.05
CA VAL A 309 -16.88 38.86 -10.09
C VAL A 309 -16.68 39.78 -11.29
N LEU A 310 -16.57 39.21 -12.48
CA LEU A 310 -16.44 39.93 -13.76
C LEU A 310 -17.79 40.37 -14.30
N PHE A 311 -18.84 39.61 -14.01
CA PHE A 311 -20.22 39.89 -14.40
C PHE A 311 -21.16 39.30 -13.34
N VAL A 312 -22.24 40.01 -13.08
CA VAL A 312 -23.34 39.51 -12.24
C VAL A 312 -24.67 40.01 -12.81
N ASN A 313 -25.66 39.12 -13.00
CA ASN A 313 -26.97 39.50 -13.47
C ASN A 313 -27.78 40.29 -12.39
N ARG A 314 -28.81 41.01 -12.80
CA ARG A 314 -29.60 41.87 -11.89
C ARG A 314 -30.28 41.08 -10.77
N ASP A 315 -30.79 39.87 -11.07
CA ASP A 315 -31.54 39.05 -10.14
C ASP A 315 -30.61 38.47 -9.06
N THR A 316 -29.40 38.06 -9.44
CA THR A 316 -28.37 37.59 -8.52
C THR A 316 -27.80 38.72 -7.65
N ARG A 317 -27.67 39.91 -8.22
CA ARG A 317 -27.26 41.12 -7.47
C ARG A 317 -28.31 41.55 -6.42
N ALA A 318 -29.58 41.29 -6.68
CA ALA A 318 -30.68 41.50 -5.75
C ALA A 318 -30.70 40.47 -4.61
N ARG A 319 -30.29 39.21 -4.90
CA ARG A 319 -30.14 38.13 -3.91
C ARG A 319 -28.94 38.36 -2.97
N MET A 320 -27.90 39.00 -3.46
CA MET A 320 -26.77 39.45 -2.60
C MET A 320 -27.19 40.39 -1.48
N LYS A 321 -28.39 41.02 -1.53
CA LYS A 321 -28.96 41.88 -0.53
C LYS A 321 -30.50 41.84 -0.45
N GLY A 322 -31.10 40.64 -0.49
CA GLY A 322 -32.54 40.43 -0.19
C GLY A 322 -33.53 40.99 -1.18
N GLY A 323 -34.26 40.13 -1.88
CA GLY A 323 -35.42 40.51 -2.68
C GLY A 323 -35.84 39.46 -3.68
N MET A 324 -37.06 38.98 -3.52
CA MET A 324 -37.71 37.86 -4.19
C MET A 324 -38.28 38.29 -5.57
N PHE A 325 -38.12 37.46 -6.62
CA PHE A 325 -39.13 37.16 -7.65
C PHE A 325 -38.64 36.15 -8.71
N ASP A 326 -39.43 35.10 -8.95
CA ASP A 326 -39.30 34.08 -9.99
C ASP A 326 -39.83 34.54 -11.34
N ALA A 327 -39.19 34.09 -12.45
CA ALA A 327 -39.79 34.00 -13.77
C ALA A 327 -39.21 32.82 -14.54
N LEU A 328 -39.98 31.75 -14.70
CA LEU A 328 -39.76 30.62 -15.58
C LEU A 328 -39.85 31.06 -17.05
N THR A 329 -38.81 30.94 -17.83
CA THR A 329 -38.81 31.01 -19.28
C THR A 329 -38.43 29.64 -19.84
N GLU A 330 -39.36 28.93 -20.50
CA GLU A 330 -39.06 27.73 -21.27
C GLU A 330 -38.15 28.10 -22.45
N THR A 331 -36.93 27.57 -22.47
CA THR A 331 -36.00 27.72 -23.58
C THR A 331 -36.09 26.55 -24.55
N ALA A 332 -36.30 26.82 -25.84
CA ALA A 332 -36.32 25.80 -26.90
C ALA A 332 -34.95 25.18 -27.11
N MET A 333 -34.88 23.90 -27.51
CA MET A 333 -33.65 23.25 -27.92
C MET A 333 -32.99 23.95 -29.10
N VAL A 334 -31.66 24.08 -29.06
CA VAL A 334 -30.87 24.81 -30.04
C VAL A 334 -29.83 23.87 -30.69
N ASN A 335 -29.72 23.97 -32.01
CA ASN A 335 -28.69 23.25 -32.76
C ASN A 335 -27.41 24.09 -32.84
N PRO A 336 -26.28 23.65 -32.22
CA PRO A 336 -25.01 24.41 -32.22
C PRO A 336 -24.48 24.73 -33.62
N LYS A 337 -24.82 23.92 -34.65
CA LYS A 337 -24.41 24.15 -36.05
C LYS A 337 -25.03 25.41 -36.66
N GLU A 338 -26.13 25.92 -36.11
CA GLU A 338 -26.76 27.17 -36.55
C GLU A 338 -25.91 28.40 -36.18
N PHE A 339 -24.95 28.26 -35.25
CA PHE A 339 -24.05 29.32 -34.78
C PHE A 339 -22.67 29.30 -35.43
N THR A 340 -22.47 28.60 -36.55
CA THR A 340 -21.18 28.59 -37.29
C THR A 340 -20.77 29.98 -37.76
N LYS A 341 -21.66 30.97 -37.76
CA LYS A 341 -21.42 32.38 -38.08
C LYS A 341 -21.28 33.27 -36.83
N ALA A 342 -21.26 32.71 -35.60
CA ALA A 342 -20.99 33.51 -34.42
C ALA A 342 -19.60 34.12 -34.50
N THR A 343 -19.47 35.37 -34.01
CA THR A 343 -18.17 36.04 -34.00
C THR A 343 -17.20 35.33 -33.06
N GLU A 344 -16.13 34.76 -33.58
CA GLU A 344 -15.08 34.15 -32.75
C GLU A 344 -14.26 35.22 -32.02
N VAL A 345 -14.11 35.03 -30.71
CA VAL A 345 -13.36 35.93 -29.83
C VAL A 345 -12.54 35.11 -28.85
N SER A 346 -11.34 35.60 -28.49
CA SER A 346 -10.58 35.00 -27.42
C SER A 346 -11.24 35.26 -26.05
N ALA A 347 -11.02 34.38 -25.08
CA ALA A 347 -11.50 34.56 -23.72
C ALA A 347 -11.03 35.92 -23.13
N GLN A 348 -9.80 36.34 -23.41
CA GLN A 348 -9.29 37.64 -22.98
C GLN A 348 -10.11 38.80 -23.55
N LYS A 349 -10.34 38.83 -24.87
CA LYS A 349 -11.12 39.87 -25.54
C LYS A 349 -12.60 39.87 -25.08
N PHE A 350 -13.14 38.69 -24.82
CA PHE A 350 -14.47 38.58 -24.24
C PHE A 350 -14.57 39.29 -22.90
N VAL A 351 -13.61 39.04 -21.99
CA VAL A 351 -13.59 39.62 -20.64
C VAL A 351 -13.31 41.14 -20.68
N THR A 352 -12.42 41.62 -21.54
CA THR A 352 -12.01 43.02 -21.55
C THR A 352 -12.96 43.96 -22.33
N ASP A 353 -13.50 43.51 -23.47
CA ASP A 353 -14.18 44.36 -24.40
C ASP A 353 -15.70 44.15 -24.45
N ILE A 354 -16.17 42.92 -24.18
CA ILE A 354 -17.57 42.53 -24.36
C ILE A 354 -18.31 42.50 -23.05
N LEU A 355 -17.74 41.82 -22.04
CA LEU A 355 -18.38 41.59 -20.77
C LEU A 355 -18.70 42.86 -19.96
N PRO A 356 -17.85 43.91 -19.92
CA PRO A 356 -18.13 45.10 -19.12
C PRO A 356 -19.43 45.85 -19.53
N GLY A 357 -19.89 45.68 -20.76
CA GLY A 357 -21.17 46.28 -21.26
C GLY A 357 -22.38 45.39 -21.21
N ALA A 358 -22.23 44.13 -20.76
CA ALA A 358 -23.27 43.12 -20.78
C ALA A 358 -24.34 43.38 -19.72
N LYS A 359 -25.61 43.21 -20.10
CA LYS A 359 -26.79 43.26 -19.21
C LYS A 359 -27.36 41.90 -18.92
N ASP A 360 -27.30 41.01 -19.92
CA ASP A 360 -27.79 39.64 -19.84
C ASP A 360 -26.79 38.72 -20.56
N VAL A 361 -26.48 37.59 -19.95
CA VAL A 361 -25.56 36.60 -20.52
C VAL A 361 -26.19 35.22 -20.38
N SER A 362 -26.19 34.48 -21.51
CA SER A 362 -26.64 33.08 -21.54
C SER A 362 -25.58 32.25 -22.27
N ILE A 363 -25.32 31.03 -21.78
CA ILE A 363 -24.35 30.09 -22.30
C ILE A 363 -25.04 28.88 -22.93
N LEU A 364 -24.64 28.49 -24.15
CA LEU A 364 -25.12 27.27 -24.78
C LEU A 364 -24.34 26.07 -24.20
N VAL A 365 -25.03 25.26 -23.41
CA VAL A 365 -24.44 24.07 -22.81
C VAL A 365 -24.63 22.91 -23.77
N GLU A 366 -23.55 22.48 -24.41
CA GLU A 366 -23.52 21.30 -25.27
C GLU A 366 -23.17 20.05 -24.47
N ASN A 367 -23.53 18.84 -24.98
CA ASN A 367 -23.22 17.58 -24.33
C ASN A 367 -21.69 17.38 -24.12
N ARG A 368 -20.86 17.92 -25.03
CA ARG A 368 -19.40 17.90 -24.91
C ARG A 368 -18.88 18.71 -23.72
N HIS A 369 -19.70 19.59 -23.14
CA HIS A 369 -19.34 20.39 -21.96
C HIS A 369 -19.66 19.69 -20.63
N ILE A 370 -20.20 18.47 -20.64
CA ILE A 370 -20.49 17.74 -19.39
C ILE A 370 -19.26 17.65 -18.46
N PRO A 371 -18.02 17.38 -18.94
CA PRO A 371 -16.85 17.41 -18.08
C PRO A 371 -16.47 18.81 -17.56
N ASN A 372 -17.01 19.86 -18.15
CA ASN A 372 -16.75 21.24 -17.75
C ASN A 372 -17.66 21.75 -16.64
N PHE A 373 -18.66 20.97 -16.22
CA PHE A 373 -19.46 21.32 -15.05
C PHE A 373 -18.54 21.46 -13.83
N VAL A 374 -18.71 22.53 -13.09
CA VAL A 374 -17.86 22.91 -11.96
C VAL A 374 -18.71 23.42 -10.83
N THR A 375 -18.32 23.09 -9.59
CA THR A 375 -18.89 23.65 -8.38
C THR A 375 -17.81 24.31 -7.55
N LEU A 376 -18.11 25.44 -6.92
CA LEU A 376 -17.22 26.09 -5.98
C LEU A 376 -17.43 25.54 -4.56
N THR A 377 -16.35 25.46 -3.82
CA THR A 377 -16.36 25.04 -2.42
C THR A 377 -15.71 26.10 -1.53
N ALA A 378 -16.22 26.22 -0.32
CA ALA A 378 -15.75 27.12 0.72
C ALA A 378 -15.55 26.35 2.04
N PRO A 379 -14.79 26.85 3.01
CA PRO A 379 -14.76 26.25 4.33
C PRO A 379 -16.12 26.44 5.02
N GLU A 380 -16.47 25.55 5.94
CA GLU A 380 -17.64 25.75 6.81
C GLU A 380 -17.46 26.96 7.72
N ASN A 381 -16.23 27.14 8.25
CA ASN A 381 -15.86 28.32 9.03
C ASN A 381 -15.20 29.37 8.11
N PRO A 382 -15.83 30.54 7.87
CA PRO A 382 -15.26 31.59 7.02
C PRO A 382 -13.93 32.18 7.57
N ASP A 383 -13.69 32.10 8.87
CA ASP A 383 -12.49 32.60 9.53
C ASP A 383 -11.38 31.56 9.64
N ALA A 384 -11.52 30.41 8.96
CA ALA A 384 -10.53 29.34 8.96
C ALA A 384 -9.20 29.81 8.36
N ASN A 385 -8.10 29.35 8.93
CA ASN A 385 -6.76 29.64 8.42
C ASN A 385 -6.59 29.13 6.98
N GLN A 386 -5.75 29.85 6.23
CA GLN A 386 -5.44 29.56 4.84
C GLN A 386 -4.94 28.12 4.62
N LEU A 387 -5.62 27.40 3.75
CA LEU A 387 -5.31 26.01 3.41
C LEU A 387 -4.55 25.87 2.10
N PHE A 388 -4.71 26.81 1.16
CA PHE A 388 -4.22 26.74 -0.20
C PHE A 388 -2.96 27.56 -0.47
N LYS A 389 -2.40 27.40 -1.67
CA LYS A 389 -1.26 28.20 -2.16
C LYS A 389 -1.64 29.66 -2.51
N TRP A 390 -2.92 30.00 -2.49
CA TRP A 390 -3.47 31.36 -2.68
C TRP A 390 -4.13 31.88 -1.42
N ASP A 391 -4.40 33.16 -1.32
CA ASP A 391 -4.71 33.86 -0.08
C ASP A 391 -6.16 33.69 0.41
N ASN A 392 -7.03 33.03 -0.34
CA ASN A 392 -8.39 32.70 0.10
C ASN A 392 -8.61 31.21 0.30
N ASN A 393 -9.70 30.83 0.95
CA ASN A 393 -10.03 29.44 1.24
C ASN A 393 -11.06 28.81 0.28
N PHE A 394 -11.30 29.44 -0.89
CA PHE A 394 -12.16 28.87 -1.92
C PHE A 394 -11.38 27.87 -2.77
N ALA A 395 -12.09 26.83 -3.24
CA ALA A 395 -11.62 25.88 -4.23
C ALA A 395 -12.75 25.51 -5.17
N TRP A 396 -12.49 24.66 -6.14
CA TRP A 396 -13.49 24.21 -7.10
C TRP A 396 -13.27 22.73 -7.46
N VAL A 397 -14.34 22.09 -7.95
CA VAL A 397 -14.30 20.71 -8.38
C VAL A 397 -15.09 20.57 -9.67
N TYR A 398 -14.49 19.96 -10.70
CA TYR A 398 -15.16 19.65 -11.95
C TYR A 398 -15.97 18.35 -11.87
N ASN A 399 -16.97 18.21 -12.72
CA ASN A 399 -17.77 16.99 -12.85
C ASN A 399 -16.88 15.78 -13.20
N GLY A 400 -17.09 14.68 -12.50
CA GLY A 400 -16.24 13.48 -12.64
C GLY A 400 -14.88 13.59 -11.98
N SER A 401 -14.52 14.72 -11.37
CA SER A 401 -13.27 14.91 -10.63
C SER A 401 -13.37 14.38 -9.22
N VAL A 402 -13.46 13.09 -9.06
CA VAL A 402 -13.15 12.47 -7.75
C VAL A 402 -11.63 12.45 -7.53
N ALA A 403 -10.86 12.55 -8.54
CA ALA A 403 -9.47 12.96 -8.58
C ALA A 403 -9.30 13.64 -9.92
N ASP A 404 -8.74 14.81 -9.92
CA ASP A 404 -8.53 15.58 -11.12
C ASP A 404 -7.86 14.69 -12.16
N SER A 405 -8.54 14.53 -13.27
CA SER A 405 -8.06 13.99 -14.51
C SER A 405 -7.55 12.53 -14.48
N PHE A 406 -7.56 11.92 -15.61
CA PHE A 406 -6.83 10.70 -15.95
C PHE A 406 -5.38 10.68 -15.43
N LYS A 407 -4.73 11.86 -15.36
CA LYS A 407 -3.37 12.00 -14.84
C LYS A 407 -3.23 11.53 -13.39
N GLU A 408 -4.12 11.95 -12.50
CA GLU A 408 -4.05 11.53 -11.09
C GLU A 408 -4.40 10.06 -10.91
N LYS A 409 -5.37 9.54 -11.68
CA LYS A 409 -5.69 8.10 -11.69
C LYS A 409 -4.51 7.26 -12.21
N VAL A 410 -3.88 7.70 -13.30
CA VAL A 410 -2.68 7.07 -13.86
C VAL A 410 -1.53 7.11 -12.85
N LYS A 411 -1.28 8.25 -12.19
CA LYS A 411 -0.27 8.37 -11.14
C LYS A 411 -0.59 7.48 -9.93
N ALA A 412 -1.85 7.46 -9.47
CA ALA A 412 -2.28 6.60 -8.37
C ALA A 412 -2.08 5.11 -8.70
N ALA A 413 -2.31 4.72 -9.96
CA ALA A 413 -2.00 3.40 -10.47
C ALA A 413 -0.49 3.16 -10.71
N GLY A 414 0.37 4.15 -10.46
CA GLY A 414 1.83 4.08 -10.58
C GLY A 414 2.37 4.34 -11.99
N GLY A 415 1.55 4.84 -12.91
CA GLY A 415 1.94 5.23 -14.27
C GLY A 415 2.62 6.59 -14.34
N ASN A 416 3.27 6.85 -15.47
CA ASN A 416 3.88 8.13 -15.79
C ASN A 416 2.89 9.00 -16.59
N VAL A 417 2.78 10.26 -16.24
CA VAL A 417 1.92 11.25 -16.92
C VAL A 417 2.69 12.36 -17.60
N ASN A 418 4.01 12.35 -17.46
CA ASN A 418 4.89 13.34 -18.07
C ASN A 418 5.44 12.79 -19.40
N GLY A 419 4.70 12.98 -20.48
CA GLY A 419 5.06 12.51 -21.81
C GLY A 419 4.68 13.51 -22.90
N PHE A 420 5.26 13.35 -24.06
CA PHE A 420 4.92 14.11 -25.25
C PHE A 420 3.60 13.64 -25.89
N LEU A 421 3.36 12.33 -25.89
CA LEU A 421 2.12 11.70 -26.32
C LEU A 421 1.68 10.73 -25.23
N ARG A 422 0.42 10.75 -24.85
CA ARG A 422 -0.16 9.87 -23.86
C ARG A 422 -1.59 9.47 -24.28
N CYS A 423 -1.89 8.20 -24.18
CA CYS A 423 -3.24 7.65 -24.34
C CYS A 423 -3.64 6.98 -23.02
N SER A 424 -4.69 7.45 -22.37
CA SER A 424 -5.19 6.90 -21.12
C SER A 424 -6.65 6.48 -21.29
N LEU A 425 -6.96 5.26 -20.93
CA LEU A 425 -8.28 4.64 -20.93
C LEU A 425 -8.79 4.55 -19.50
N HIS A 426 -10.09 4.82 -19.28
CA HIS A 426 -10.77 4.72 -17.99
C HIS A 426 -12.17 4.14 -18.15
N TRP A 427 -12.57 3.25 -17.21
CA TRP A 427 -13.92 2.67 -17.20
C TRP A 427 -14.38 2.31 -15.77
N PHE A 428 -15.71 2.16 -15.58
CA PHE A 428 -16.33 2.11 -14.26
C PHE A 428 -17.00 0.77 -13.92
N ASN A 429 -16.55 -0.33 -14.51
CA ASN A 429 -17.01 -1.67 -14.15
C ASN A 429 -15.84 -2.66 -14.03
N TYR A 430 -16.12 -3.93 -13.69
CA TYR A 430 -15.10 -4.97 -13.55
C TYR A 430 -14.65 -5.59 -14.87
N ASP A 431 -15.11 -5.11 -16.02
CA ASP A 431 -14.67 -5.61 -17.32
C ASP A 431 -13.17 -5.41 -17.50
N ASP A 432 -12.57 -6.22 -18.34
CA ASP A 432 -11.18 -6.14 -18.74
C ASP A 432 -11.11 -5.44 -20.10
N LEU A 433 -11.00 -4.13 -20.05
CA LEU A 433 -10.82 -3.33 -21.24
C LEU A 433 -9.35 -3.04 -21.44
N ASP A 434 -8.82 -3.43 -22.60
CA ASP A 434 -7.42 -3.22 -22.96
C ASP A 434 -7.27 -2.03 -23.93
N LEU A 435 -6.29 -1.19 -23.65
CA LEU A 435 -5.85 -0.14 -24.56
C LEU A 435 -4.83 -0.68 -25.57
N HIS A 436 -5.14 -0.50 -26.85
CA HIS A 436 -4.29 -0.90 -27.96
C HIS A 436 -3.87 0.30 -28.78
N VAL A 437 -2.58 0.46 -29.01
CA VAL A 437 -2.07 1.45 -29.98
C VAL A 437 -1.16 0.79 -30.99
N THR A 438 -1.56 0.81 -32.27
CA THR A 438 -0.73 0.32 -33.37
C THR A 438 0.13 1.48 -33.88
N GLU A 439 1.44 1.37 -33.79
CA GLU A 439 2.42 2.35 -34.28
C GLU A 439 2.68 2.24 -35.79
N PRO A 440 3.24 3.28 -36.42
CA PRO A 440 3.72 3.18 -37.81
C PRO A 440 4.69 2.00 -37.99
N GLY A 441 4.42 1.16 -38.98
CA GLY A 441 5.18 -0.07 -39.21
C GLY A 441 4.54 -1.32 -38.59
N GLY A 442 3.35 -1.19 -37.97
CA GLY A 442 2.52 -2.30 -37.55
C GLY A 442 2.83 -2.90 -36.16
N CYS A 443 3.73 -2.27 -35.42
CA CYS A 443 3.94 -2.64 -34.01
C CYS A 443 2.74 -2.25 -33.17
N GLU A 444 2.16 -3.18 -32.43
CA GLU A 444 1.04 -2.92 -31.55
C GLU A 444 1.47 -2.96 -30.09
N ILE A 445 1.14 -1.90 -29.34
CA ILE A 445 1.36 -1.80 -27.89
C ILE A 445 0.05 -2.18 -27.22
N TYR A 446 0.09 -3.21 -26.37
CA TYR A 446 -1.04 -3.75 -25.61
C TYR A 446 -0.50 -4.63 -24.46
N TYR A 447 -1.36 -5.25 -23.64
CA TYR A 447 -0.95 -6.06 -22.49
C TYR A 447 0.10 -7.16 -22.82
N GLY A 448 0.02 -7.77 -24.00
CA GLY A 448 0.95 -8.82 -24.45
C GLY A 448 2.27 -8.30 -25.03
N HIS A 449 2.34 -7.02 -25.44
CA HIS A 449 3.53 -6.38 -25.99
C HIS A 449 3.58 -4.90 -25.53
N LYS A 450 4.16 -4.70 -24.35
CA LYS A 450 4.08 -3.42 -23.62
C LYS A 450 4.99 -2.30 -24.15
N ASN A 451 5.94 -2.59 -25.05
CA ASN A 451 6.93 -1.64 -25.53
C ASN A 451 6.87 -1.48 -27.04
N GLY A 452 6.59 -0.28 -27.51
CA GLY A 452 6.56 0.05 -28.92
C GLY A 452 7.93 0.39 -29.52
N TYR A 453 8.04 0.32 -30.85
CA TYR A 453 9.29 0.64 -31.58
C TYR A 453 9.56 2.16 -31.61
N SER A 454 8.53 3.00 -31.47
CA SER A 454 8.66 4.45 -31.39
C SER A 454 8.73 4.98 -29.94
N GLY A 455 9.01 4.09 -28.99
CA GLY A 455 9.21 4.46 -27.59
C GLY A 455 7.96 4.56 -26.74
N GLY A 456 6.81 4.12 -27.24
CA GLY A 456 5.58 3.97 -26.46
C GLY A 456 5.70 2.84 -25.46
N VAL A 457 5.14 3.04 -24.26
CA VAL A 457 5.15 2.05 -23.18
C VAL A 457 3.78 1.98 -22.53
N LEU A 458 3.19 0.78 -22.46
CA LEU A 458 2.03 0.51 -21.61
C LEU A 458 2.54 0.36 -20.17
N ASP A 459 2.37 1.37 -19.35
CA ASP A 459 2.90 1.43 -17.98
C ASP A 459 1.84 1.20 -16.90
N VAL A 460 0.55 1.31 -17.25
CA VAL A 460 -0.59 0.92 -16.40
C VAL A 460 -1.51 -0.02 -17.17
N ASP A 461 -1.90 -1.11 -16.53
CA ASP A 461 -2.71 -2.21 -17.09
C ASP A 461 -3.53 -2.81 -15.93
N MET A 462 -4.78 -2.36 -15.77
CA MET A 462 -5.65 -2.73 -14.65
C MET A 462 -6.72 -3.74 -15.07
N ASN A 463 -7.29 -4.42 -14.09
CA ASN A 463 -8.26 -5.49 -14.24
C ASN A 463 -7.78 -6.76 -14.97
N ALA A 464 -6.51 -6.83 -15.39
CA ALA A 464 -5.91 -8.00 -16.04
C ALA A 464 -5.76 -9.24 -15.11
N GLY A 465 -5.92 -9.10 -13.80
CA GLY A 465 -5.64 -10.15 -12.81
C GLY A 465 -6.68 -10.30 -11.71
N SER A 466 -6.22 -10.71 -10.51
CA SER A 466 -7.09 -10.96 -9.34
C SER A 466 -7.56 -9.71 -8.59
N GLY A 467 -6.87 -8.59 -8.74
CA GLY A 467 -7.24 -7.31 -8.12
C GLY A 467 -8.08 -6.46 -9.07
N LYS A 468 -9.41 -6.65 -9.07
CA LYS A 468 -10.33 -5.93 -9.96
C LYS A 468 -10.94 -4.72 -9.26
N THR A 469 -11.08 -3.62 -9.99
CA THR A 469 -11.72 -2.40 -9.52
C THR A 469 -12.76 -1.91 -10.50
N ARG A 470 -13.78 -1.20 -10.01
CA ARG A 470 -14.75 -0.46 -10.82
C ARG A 470 -14.27 0.92 -11.25
N ASP A 471 -13.07 1.30 -10.86
CA ASP A 471 -12.42 2.55 -11.25
C ASP A 471 -11.07 2.20 -11.86
N ALA A 472 -11.10 1.57 -13.04
CA ALA A 472 -9.94 1.01 -13.70
C ALA A 472 -9.36 1.98 -14.73
N VAL A 473 -8.03 2.00 -14.87
CA VAL A 473 -7.31 2.82 -15.83
C VAL A 473 -6.22 2.03 -16.51
N GLU A 474 -5.99 2.33 -17.80
CA GLU A 474 -4.80 1.92 -18.55
C GLU A 474 -4.10 3.12 -19.15
N ASN A 475 -2.78 3.01 -19.36
CA ASN A 475 -1.99 4.13 -19.86
C ASN A 475 -0.86 3.66 -20.79
N ILE A 476 -0.83 4.26 -21.99
CA ILE A 476 0.31 4.14 -22.91
C ILE A 476 0.92 5.52 -23.09
N ILE A 477 2.23 5.64 -22.90
CA ILE A 477 2.93 6.92 -22.90
C ILE A 477 4.21 6.89 -23.73
N TRP A 478 4.47 7.98 -24.45
CA TRP A 478 5.73 8.28 -25.15
C TRP A 478 6.39 9.48 -24.47
N THR A 479 7.50 9.24 -23.79
CA THR A 479 8.20 10.27 -23.02
C THR A 479 9.24 11.02 -23.85
N ASP A 480 9.75 10.41 -24.92
CA ASP A 480 10.79 10.98 -25.77
C ASP A 480 10.26 11.32 -27.18
N PRO A 481 10.05 12.60 -27.50
CA PRO A 481 9.53 13.02 -28.79
C PRO A 481 10.47 12.66 -29.96
N SER A 482 11.78 12.51 -29.71
CA SER A 482 12.76 12.18 -30.75
C SER A 482 12.61 10.75 -31.31
N ARG A 483 11.93 9.89 -30.57
CA ARG A 483 11.67 8.49 -30.95
C ARG A 483 10.35 8.29 -31.70
N ILE A 484 9.46 9.30 -31.69
CA ILE A 484 8.19 9.23 -32.39
C ILE A 484 8.40 9.15 -33.89
N ARG A 485 7.83 8.12 -34.52
CA ARG A 485 7.99 7.87 -35.95
C ARG A 485 6.92 8.57 -36.77
N THR A 486 7.30 9.04 -37.97
CA THR A 486 6.36 9.51 -38.97
C THR A 486 5.40 8.42 -39.42
N GLY A 487 4.12 8.74 -39.52
CA GLY A 487 3.06 7.84 -39.96
C GLY A 487 1.85 7.84 -39.04
N SER A 488 0.99 6.85 -39.20
CA SER A 488 -0.29 6.73 -38.51
C SER A 488 -0.22 5.85 -37.26
N TYR A 489 -0.70 6.37 -36.14
CA TYR A 489 -0.93 5.64 -34.89
C TYR A 489 -2.44 5.40 -34.76
N ARG A 490 -2.86 4.14 -34.64
CA ARG A 490 -4.26 3.77 -34.49
C ARG A 490 -4.54 3.44 -33.02
N VAL A 491 -5.45 4.18 -32.38
CA VAL A 491 -5.84 4.00 -30.98
C VAL A 491 -7.15 3.24 -30.90
N ARG A 492 -7.17 2.13 -30.18
CA ARG A 492 -8.34 1.24 -30.03
C ARG A 492 -8.54 0.81 -28.58
N VAL A 493 -9.76 0.47 -28.23
CA VAL A 493 -10.14 -0.20 -26.99
C VAL A 493 -10.68 -1.59 -27.32
N HIS A 494 -10.18 -2.61 -26.66
CA HIS A 494 -10.59 -4.01 -26.77
C HIS A 494 -11.27 -4.45 -25.48
N ASN A 495 -12.39 -5.16 -25.56
CA ASN A 495 -12.96 -5.83 -24.39
C ASN A 495 -12.45 -7.29 -24.33
N PHE A 496 -11.37 -7.51 -23.60
CA PHE A 496 -10.78 -8.85 -23.43
C PHE A 496 -11.71 -9.77 -22.64
N ALA A 497 -12.33 -9.28 -21.57
CA ALA A 497 -13.22 -10.10 -20.77
C ALA A 497 -14.38 -9.28 -20.18
N ARG A 498 -15.59 -9.55 -20.66
CA ARG A 498 -16.81 -9.03 -20.06
C ARG A 498 -17.10 -9.75 -18.74
N ARG A 499 -17.19 -9.01 -17.64
CA ARG A 499 -17.40 -9.56 -16.30
C ARG A 499 -18.64 -9.04 -15.61
N GLU A 500 -19.22 -7.95 -16.09
CA GLU A 500 -20.46 -7.40 -15.57
C GLU A 500 -21.51 -7.21 -16.66
N SER A 501 -22.80 -7.18 -16.25
CA SER A 501 -23.93 -6.92 -17.12
C SER A 501 -24.23 -5.43 -17.30
N ILE A 502 -23.60 -4.57 -16.49
CA ILE A 502 -23.80 -3.11 -16.55
C ILE A 502 -22.96 -2.53 -17.67
N ASP A 503 -23.62 -1.92 -18.64
CA ASP A 503 -23.00 -1.30 -19.82
C ASP A 503 -22.62 0.15 -19.49
N VAL A 504 -21.36 0.37 -19.12
CA VAL A 504 -20.86 1.70 -18.73
C VAL A 504 -20.03 2.37 -19.83
N GLY A 505 -19.63 1.63 -20.88
CA GLY A 505 -18.72 2.14 -21.89
C GLY A 505 -17.33 2.45 -21.30
N PHE A 506 -16.68 3.48 -21.85
CA PHE A 506 -15.36 3.94 -21.38
C PHE A 506 -15.13 5.42 -21.67
N GLU A 507 -14.20 6.01 -20.96
CA GLU A 507 -13.65 7.33 -21.23
C GLU A 507 -12.20 7.17 -21.69
N MET A 508 -11.74 8.04 -22.61
CA MET A 508 -10.34 8.08 -23.04
C MET A 508 -9.85 9.51 -23.14
N GLU A 509 -8.60 9.70 -22.73
CA GLU A 509 -7.87 10.94 -22.88
C GLU A 509 -6.62 10.70 -23.72
N ILE A 510 -6.48 11.47 -24.82
CA ILE A 510 -5.27 11.52 -25.64
C ILE A 510 -4.64 12.89 -25.46
N GLU A 511 -3.43 12.93 -24.92
CA GLU A 511 -2.65 14.15 -24.72
C GLU A 511 -1.51 14.19 -25.74
N ILE A 512 -1.42 15.27 -26.49
CA ILE A 512 -0.38 15.50 -27.51
C ILE A 512 0.29 16.82 -27.19
N ASN A 513 1.55 16.80 -26.78
CA ASN A 513 2.32 17.99 -26.45
C ASN A 513 1.57 18.98 -25.53
N GLY A 514 0.85 18.42 -24.52
CA GLY A 514 0.07 19.20 -23.56
C GLY A 514 -1.35 19.58 -24.02
N GLU A 515 -1.72 19.31 -25.26
CA GLU A 515 -3.10 19.43 -25.76
C GLU A 515 -3.89 18.17 -25.45
N ILE A 516 -5.05 18.28 -24.80
CA ILE A 516 -5.85 17.16 -24.31
C ILE A 516 -7.11 17.01 -25.15
N HIS A 517 -7.28 15.80 -25.71
CA HIS A 517 -8.49 15.36 -26.43
C HIS A 517 -9.21 14.32 -25.59
N LYS A 518 -10.50 14.55 -25.28
CA LYS A 518 -11.32 13.64 -24.46
C LYS A 518 -12.37 12.94 -25.31
N PHE A 519 -12.49 11.65 -25.14
CA PHE A 519 -13.46 10.79 -25.79
C PHE A 519 -14.31 10.09 -24.75
N ASN A 520 -15.62 10.06 -25.01
CA ASN A 520 -16.58 9.33 -24.18
C ASN A 520 -17.35 8.35 -25.08
N TYR A 521 -17.25 7.07 -24.77
CA TYR A 521 -17.97 6.01 -25.44
C TYR A 521 -18.99 5.40 -24.49
N SER A 522 -20.26 5.77 -24.64
CA SER A 522 -21.34 5.40 -23.72
C SER A 522 -22.02 4.07 -24.03
N LYS A 523 -21.54 3.35 -25.05
CA LYS A 523 -22.11 2.05 -25.43
C LYS A 523 -21.29 0.91 -24.86
N MET A 524 -21.93 -0.24 -24.70
CA MET A 524 -21.22 -1.49 -24.40
C MET A 524 -20.18 -1.80 -25.48
N VAL A 525 -19.01 -2.23 -25.08
CA VAL A 525 -18.04 -2.90 -25.95
C VAL A 525 -18.30 -4.41 -25.82
N PRO A 526 -18.76 -5.11 -26.86
CA PRO A 526 -19.00 -6.55 -26.75
C PRO A 526 -17.71 -7.32 -26.43
N HIS A 527 -17.84 -8.47 -25.78
CA HIS A 527 -16.70 -9.32 -25.48
C HIS A 527 -15.95 -9.72 -26.75
N GLY A 528 -14.65 -9.49 -26.78
CA GLY A 528 -13.75 -9.78 -27.92
C GLY A 528 -13.78 -8.72 -29.05
N ASP A 529 -14.61 -7.68 -28.94
CA ASP A 529 -14.71 -6.64 -29.95
C ASP A 529 -13.76 -5.46 -29.67
N TYR A 530 -13.49 -4.70 -30.73
CA TYR A 530 -12.68 -3.49 -30.72
C TYR A 530 -13.52 -2.25 -31.04
N VAL A 531 -13.18 -1.15 -30.38
CA VAL A 531 -13.67 0.19 -30.73
C VAL A 531 -12.48 1.03 -31.19
N ASP A 532 -12.53 1.52 -32.43
CA ASP A 532 -11.57 2.53 -32.94
C ASP A 532 -11.91 3.89 -32.31
N VAL A 533 -10.96 4.46 -31.57
CA VAL A 533 -11.15 5.75 -30.88
C VAL A 533 -10.67 6.91 -31.72
N ALA A 534 -9.42 6.84 -32.16
CA ALA A 534 -8.80 7.90 -32.95
C ALA A 534 -7.62 7.40 -33.79
N ARG A 535 -7.23 8.20 -34.79
CA ARG A 535 -5.95 8.10 -35.50
C ARG A 535 -5.12 9.34 -35.25
N ILE A 536 -3.85 9.14 -34.93
CA ILE A 536 -2.88 10.21 -34.73
C ILE A 536 -1.90 10.14 -35.91
N GLU A 537 -1.80 11.19 -36.69
CA GLU A 537 -0.92 11.26 -37.85
C GLU A 537 0.28 12.16 -37.52
N VAL A 538 1.46 11.63 -37.73
CA VAL A 538 2.73 12.37 -37.59
C VAL A 538 3.33 12.58 -38.95
N ASP A 539 3.46 13.84 -39.38
CA ASP A 539 4.02 14.17 -40.68
C ASP A 539 5.57 14.14 -40.66
N ARG A 540 6.20 14.37 -41.83
CA ARG A 540 7.66 14.37 -41.96
C ARG A 540 8.32 15.56 -41.26
N GLN A 541 7.58 16.60 -40.95
CA GLN A 541 8.02 17.80 -40.23
C GLN A 541 7.87 17.62 -38.70
N GLY A 542 7.27 16.51 -38.26
CA GLY A 542 7.00 16.26 -36.84
C GLY A 542 5.71 16.91 -36.33
N ASN A 543 4.88 17.48 -37.21
CA ASN A 543 3.57 17.97 -36.79
C ASN A 543 2.65 16.80 -36.56
N ILE A 544 1.85 16.92 -35.51
CA ILE A 544 0.91 15.88 -35.11
C ILE A 544 -0.52 16.39 -35.30
N SER A 545 -1.35 15.58 -35.95
CA SER A 545 -2.78 15.82 -36.07
C SER A 545 -3.56 14.61 -35.58
N LEU A 546 -4.71 14.85 -34.98
CA LEU A 546 -5.60 13.79 -34.49
C LEU A 546 -6.90 13.79 -35.28
N THR A 547 -7.29 12.62 -35.76
CA THR A 547 -8.57 12.39 -36.43
C THR A 547 -9.42 11.45 -35.57
N PRO A 548 -10.51 11.95 -34.97
CA PRO A 548 -11.45 11.14 -34.20
C PRO A 548 -12.11 10.04 -35.05
N SER A 549 -12.19 8.83 -34.54
CA SER A 549 -13.00 7.74 -35.11
C SER A 549 -14.35 7.59 -34.39
N ILE A 550 -14.36 7.93 -33.10
CA ILE A 550 -15.60 8.21 -32.35
C ILE A 550 -15.70 9.72 -32.15
N PRO A 551 -16.92 10.28 -32.03
CA PRO A 551 -17.08 11.70 -31.81
C PRO A 551 -16.33 12.18 -30.56
N GLU A 552 -15.58 13.25 -30.66
CA GLU A 552 -15.12 14.01 -29.50
C GLU A 552 -16.33 14.57 -28.78
N GLY A 553 -16.57 14.10 -27.57
CA GLY A 553 -17.79 14.37 -26.83
C GLY A 553 -19.03 13.66 -27.42
N THR A 554 -20.08 13.56 -26.65
CA THR A 554 -21.35 12.97 -27.11
C THR A 554 -21.96 13.83 -28.23
N THR A 555 -21.92 13.35 -29.45
CA THR A 555 -22.61 13.98 -30.60
C THR A 555 -24.10 13.64 -30.65
N SER A 556 -24.72 13.34 -29.54
CA SER A 556 -26.15 13.26 -29.44
C SER A 556 -26.70 14.69 -29.46
N PHE A 557 -27.48 15.04 -30.48
CA PHE A 557 -28.32 16.26 -30.46
C PHE A 557 -29.49 16.16 -29.48
N LYS A 558 -29.63 15.04 -28.74
CA LYS A 558 -30.57 14.93 -27.65
C LYS A 558 -30.07 15.73 -26.45
N SER A 559 -30.97 16.58 -25.94
CA SER A 559 -30.75 17.21 -24.64
C SER A 559 -30.68 16.14 -23.56
N VAL A 560 -29.70 16.27 -22.67
CA VAL A 560 -29.52 15.45 -21.47
C VAL A 560 -29.63 16.39 -20.28
N ASN A 561 -30.29 15.95 -19.21
CA ASN A 561 -30.31 16.71 -17.96
C ASN A 561 -29.07 16.34 -17.16
N GLU A 562 -28.21 17.32 -16.88
CA GLU A 562 -27.01 17.18 -16.12
C GLU A 562 -26.94 18.28 -15.04
N TRP A 563 -26.70 17.91 -13.79
CA TRP A 563 -26.72 18.81 -12.64
C TRP A 563 -27.96 19.73 -12.57
N GLY A 564 -29.12 19.20 -12.94
CA GLY A 564 -30.41 19.92 -12.89
C GLY A 564 -30.68 20.85 -14.07
N ILE A 565 -29.73 21.03 -15.01
CA ILE A 565 -29.94 21.82 -16.24
C ILE A 565 -29.93 20.94 -17.49
N ASP A 566 -30.68 21.36 -18.51
CA ASP A 566 -30.74 20.65 -19.78
C ASP A 566 -29.62 21.13 -20.72
N THR A 567 -28.85 20.18 -21.27
CA THR A 567 -27.89 20.45 -22.34
C THR A 567 -28.63 20.76 -23.66
N MET A 568 -27.91 21.24 -24.66
CA MET A 568 -28.40 21.66 -25.96
C MET A 568 -29.42 22.81 -25.87
N LYS A 569 -29.35 23.62 -24.80
CA LYS A 569 -30.16 24.80 -24.56
C LYS A 569 -29.26 25.96 -24.07
N PHE A 570 -29.71 27.19 -24.33
CA PHE A 570 -29.13 28.33 -23.65
C PHE A 570 -29.54 28.35 -22.18
N GLN A 571 -28.57 28.43 -21.32
CA GLN A 571 -28.76 28.55 -19.87
C GLN A 571 -28.38 29.95 -19.40
N LYS A 572 -29.20 30.52 -18.51
CA LYS A 572 -28.95 31.87 -17.96
C LYS A 572 -27.74 31.83 -17.01
N VAL A 573 -26.84 32.77 -17.23
CA VAL A 573 -25.63 32.92 -16.39
C VAL A 573 -25.94 33.86 -15.23
N SER A 574 -25.75 33.41 -14.00
CA SER A 574 -25.90 34.18 -12.79
C SER A 574 -24.73 35.12 -12.54
N CYS A 575 -23.52 34.60 -12.66
CA CYS A 575 -22.29 35.40 -12.58
C CYS A 575 -21.13 34.73 -13.35
N ILE A 576 -20.15 35.54 -13.70
CA ILE A 576 -18.90 35.10 -14.36
C ILE A 576 -17.74 35.58 -13.51
N MET A 577 -16.76 34.70 -13.26
CA MET A 577 -15.59 34.96 -12.45
C MET A 577 -14.40 34.17 -12.89
N PHE A 578 -13.20 34.58 -12.51
CA PHE A 578 -12.03 33.74 -12.58
C PHE A 578 -12.05 32.69 -11.45
N SER A 579 -11.24 31.66 -11.58
CA SER A 579 -11.04 30.65 -10.51
C SER A 579 -10.39 31.31 -9.26
N PRO A 580 -10.66 30.81 -8.06
CA PRO A 580 -10.21 31.39 -6.79
C PRO A 580 -8.70 31.62 -6.67
N ASN A 581 -7.89 30.82 -7.34
CA ASN A 581 -6.45 30.96 -7.40
C ASN A 581 -5.97 32.23 -8.18
N HIS A 582 -6.92 33.01 -8.74
CA HIS A 582 -6.70 34.27 -9.42
C HIS A 582 -7.57 35.42 -8.87
N TRP A 583 -8.13 35.26 -7.66
CA TRP A 583 -8.82 36.35 -6.95
C TRP A 583 -7.83 37.17 -6.11
N GLU A 584 -8.22 38.37 -5.71
CA GLU A 584 -7.46 39.23 -4.76
C GLU A 584 -6.00 39.47 -5.17
N GLY A 585 -5.73 39.47 -6.47
CA GLY A 585 -4.38 39.67 -7.00
C GLY A 585 -3.50 38.41 -7.05
N ASN A 586 -4.02 37.26 -6.64
CA ASN A 586 -3.31 35.99 -6.77
C ASN A 586 -3.13 35.60 -8.24
N SER A 587 -2.04 34.86 -8.51
CA SER A 587 -1.74 34.27 -9.83
C SER A 587 -1.03 32.94 -9.64
N VAL A 588 -1.76 31.93 -9.20
CA VAL A 588 -1.24 30.60 -8.85
C VAL A 588 -1.80 29.56 -9.80
N GLY A 589 -0.96 28.94 -10.62
CA GLY A 589 -1.40 27.87 -11.53
C GLY A 589 -2.30 28.37 -12.68
N ASN A 590 -3.12 27.48 -13.21
CA ASN A 590 -3.95 27.79 -14.38
C ASN A 590 -5.14 28.70 -14.02
N LYS A 591 -5.43 29.64 -14.92
CA LYS A 591 -6.59 30.51 -14.83
C LYS A 591 -7.77 29.86 -15.53
N HIS A 592 -8.89 29.68 -14.82
CA HIS A 592 -10.15 29.24 -15.38
C HIS A 592 -11.14 30.41 -15.41
N LEU A 593 -12.01 30.39 -16.39
CA LEU A 593 -13.16 31.30 -16.47
C LEU A 593 -14.42 30.49 -16.15
N PHE A 594 -15.12 30.85 -15.08
CA PHE A 594 -16.32 30.18 -14.60
C PHE A 594 -17.57 30.97 -14.99
N PHE A 595 -18.53 30.25 -15.58
CA PHE A 595 -19.87 30.72 -15.85
C PHE A 595 -20.82 30.01 -14.88
N MET A 596 -21.21 30.66 -13.79
CA MET A 596 -22.18 30.10 -12.85
C MET A 596 -23.58 30.21 -13.47
N VAL A 597 -24.32 29.12 -13.42
CA VAL A 597 -25.58 28.95 -14.15
C VAL A 597 -26.73 28.80 -13.16
N ASP A 598 -27.80 29.55 -13.39
CA ASP A 598 -29.02 29.43 -12.58
C ASP A 598 -29.59 28.01 -12.66
N GLY A 599 -29.91 27.41 -11.52
CA GLY A 599 -30.45 26.06 -11.41
C GLY A 599 -29.43 24.92 -11.58
N CYS A 600 -28.19 25.21 -11.90
CA CYS A 600 -27.13 24.19 -11.97
C CYS A 600 -26.72 23.75 -10.56
N LYS A 601 -26.84 22.45 -10.27
CA LYS A 601 -26.58 21.91 -8.92
C LYS A 601 -25.93 20.55 -9.01
N ASN A 602 -24.74 20.43 -8.46
CA ASN A 602 -24.06 19.15 -8.33
C ASN A 602 -24.81 18.24 -7.35
N PRO A 603 -25.32 17.09 -7.78
CA PRO A 603 -26.06 16.18 -6.92
C PRO A 603 -25.16 15.31 -6.02
N GLU A 604 -23.85 15.27 -6.29
CA GLU A 604 -22.94 14.35 -5.63
C GLU A 604 -22.09 15.04 -4.57
N PRO A 605 -21.77 14.35 -3.45
CA PRO A 605 -20.79 14.84 -2.51
C PRO A 605 -19.42 14.95 -3.18
N VAL A 606 -18.76 16.10 -3.07
CA VAL A 606 -17.45 16.34 -3.64
C VAL A 606 -16.38 16.51 -2.56
N ARG A 607 -15.14 16.15 -2.86
CA ARG A 607 -14.00 16.54 -2.06
C ARG A 607 -13.73 18.03 -2.31
N GLY A 608 -13.77 18.84 -1.28
CA GLY A 608 -13.69 20.28 -1.41
C GLY A 608 -12.33 20.85 -1.87
N PHE A 609 -11.29 20.02 -2.08
CA PHE A 609 -9.98 20.43 -2.55
C PHE A 609 -9.10 19.27 -3.03
N PHE A 610 -7.98 19.59 -3.69
CA PHE A 610 -6.97 18.67 -4.18
C PHE A 610 -5.61 18.94 -3.54
N ASN A 611 -4.76 17.90 -3.45
CA ASN A 611 -3.46 17.97 -2.79
C ASN A 611 -2.50 18.99 -3.40
N GLU A 612 -2.52 19.15 -4.72
CA GLU A 612 -1.66 20.09 -5.45
C GLU A 612 -1.95 21.57 -5.15
N TYR A 613 -3.11 21.87 -4.60
CA TYR A 613 -3.52 23.22 -4.23
C TYR A 613 -3.13 23.60 -2.80
N LEU A 614 -2.74 22.61 -2.00
CA LEU A 614 -2.38 22.83 -0.61
C LEU A 614 -1.10 23.63 -0.46
N ARG A 615 -0.98 24.37 0.62
CA ARG A 615 0.22 25.11 1.03
C ARG A 615 1.46 24.23 0.95
N ALA A 616 2.60 24.81 0.61
CA ALA A 616 3.86 24.08 0.39
C ALA A 616 4.34 23.33 1.65
N ASP A 617 4.06 23.84 2.85
CA ASP A 617 4.39 23.19 4.13
C ASP A 617 3.54 21.94 4.41
N LEU A 618 2.36 21.82 3.78
CA LEU A 618 1.50 20.64 3.84
C LEU A 618 1.83 19.62 2.71
N GLU A 619 2.21 20.10 1.54
CA GLU A 619 2.44 19.26 0.38
C GLU A 619 3.63 18.31 0.57
N LYS A 620 4.69 18.77 1.23
CA LYS A 620 5.99 18.09 1.28
C LYS A 620 5.96 16.81 2.14
N ASP A 621 5.29 16.86 3.28
CA ASP A 621 5.36 15.80 4.29
C ASP A 621 4.05 14.99 4.43
N HIS A 622 2.91 15.52 3.94
CA HIS A 622 1.59 15.00 4.24
C HIS A 622 0.66 14.81 3.05
N LYS A 623 1.18 14.86 1.82
CA LYS A 623 0.36 14.74 0.60
C LYS A 623 -0.57 13.53 0.64
N ARG A 624 -0.05 12.35 1.00
CA ARG A 624 -0.83 11.11 1.12
C ARG A 624 -1.80 11.11 2.29
N VAL A 625 -1.42 11.78 3.34
CA VAL A 625 -2.23 11.85 4.56
C VAL A 625 -3.39 12.80 4.36
N PHE A 626 -3.20 13.88 3.60
CA PHE A 626 -4.30 14.73 3.16
C PHE A 626 -5.27 13.99 2.24
N GLU A 627 -4.83 12.99 1.48
CA GLU A 627 -5.75 12.09 0.78
C GLU A 627 -6.68 11.35 1.75
N ALA A 628 -6.16 10.84 2.85
CA ALA A 628 -6.97 10.19 3.89
C ALA A 628 -7.83 11.19 4.67
N LEU A 629 -7.28 12.37 5.03
CA LEU A 629 -8.02 13.44 5.69
C LEU A 629 -9.04 14.12 4.77
N GLY A 630 -8.85 14.03 3.47
CA GLY A 630 -9.80 14.53 2.48
C GLY A 630 -11.21 13.92 2.58
N ALA A 631 -11.36 12.79 3.28
CA ALA A 631 -12.68 12.28 3.63
C ALA A 631 -13.45 13.24 4.56
N ARG A 632 -12.75 14.05 5.35
CA ARG A 632 -13.34 15.10 6.20
C ARG A 632 -13.72 16.38 5.45
N ALA A 633 -13.24 16.51 4.23
CA ALA A 633 -13.48 17.66 3.36
C ALA A 633 -14.62 17.42 2.36
N LYS A 634 -15.42 16.36 2.52
CA LYS A 634 -16.60 16.12 1.69
C LYS A 634 -17.64 17.19 1.95
N THR A 635 -18.14 17.78 0.84
CA THR A 635 -19.27 18.69 0.89
C THR A 635 -20.56 17.87 0.80
N GLU A 636 -21.58 18.26 1.56
CA GLU A 636 -22.91 17.73 1.39
C GLU A 636 -23.69 18.55 0.36
N TYR A 637 -24.76 17.96 -0.19
CA TYR A 637 -25.64 18.67 -1.14
C TYR A 637 -26.22 19.95 -0.52
N SER A 638 -26.25 21.03 -1.31
CA SER A 638 -26.88 22.29 -0.96
C SER A 638 -27.68 22.83 -2.14
N ASP A 639 -28.88 23.33 -1.87
CA ASP A 639 -29.69 24.01 -2.88
C ASP A 639 -29.17 25.41 -3.25
N GLU A 640 -28.31 25.99 -2.42
CA GLU A 640 -27.76 27.35 -2.61
C GLU A 640 -26.36 27.36 -3.23
N GLN A 641 -25.92 26.21 -3.74
CA GLN A 641 -24.58 26.06 -4.30
C GLN A 641 -24.32 26.91 -5.55
N LEU A 642 -23.09 27.41 -5.68
CA LEU A 642 -22.58 28.03 -6.89
C LEU A 642 -21.97 26.97 -7.81
N SER A 643 -22.71 26.59 -8.84
CA SER A 643 -22.31 25.61 -9.84
C SER A 643 -22.56 26.14 -11.25
N GLY A 644 -21.83 25.61 -12.23
CA GLY A 644 -21.94 26.05 -13.62
C GLY A 644 -20.90 25.37 -14.49
N LEU A 645 -20.30 26.09 -15.42
CA LEU A 645 -19.29 25.58 -16.35
C LEU A 645 -17.99 26.35 -16.21
N GLY A 646 -16.85 25.62 -16.26
CA GLY A 646 -15.52 26.18 -16.21
C GLY A 646 -14.71 25.85 -17.47
N PHE A 647 -13.90 26.82 -17.93
CA PHE A 647 -13.05 26.70 -19.10
C PHE A 647 -11.67 27.24 -18.79
N SER A 648 -10.64 26.67 -19.40
CA SER A 648 -9.26 27.13 -19.25
C SER A 648 -8.45 26.95 -20.54
N SER A 649 -7.33 27.62 -20.64
CA SER A 649 -6.42 27.51 -21.79
C SER A 649 -5.72 26.14 -21.90
N THR A 650 -5.78 25.31 -20.85
CA THR A 650 -5.22 23.94 -20.87
C THR A 650 -6.16 22.91 -21.50
N SER A 651 -7.44 23.26 -21.64
CA SER A 651 -8.42 22.48 -22.38
C SER A 651 -8.91 23.38 -23.52
N ARG A 652 -8.43 23.14 -24.72
CA ARG A 652 -8.90 23.88 -25.91
C ARG A 652 -10.35 23.53 -26.20
N ASN A 653 -11.22 24.19 -25.48
CA ASN A 653 -12.67 24.14 -25.65
C ASN A 653 -13.15 25.50 -26.14
N ASP A 654 -14.23 25.48 -26.90
CA ASP A 654 -14.95 26.68 -27.27
C ASP A 654 -16.38 26.58 -26.70
N VAL A 655 -16.97 27.74 -26.46
CA VAL A 655 -18.36 27.83 -25.99
C VAL A 655 -19.08 28.97 -26.68
N ILE A 656 -20.37 28.74 -27.01
CA ILE A 656 -21.23 29.78 -27.58
C ILE A 656 -21.92 30.51 -26.43
N VAL A 657 -21.71 31.81 -26.37
CA VAL A 657 -22.30 32.70 -25.36
C VAL A 657 -23.13 33.77 -26.08
N LYS A 658 -24.33 33.99 -25.59
CA LYS A 658 -25.20 35.08 -26.02
C LYS A 658 -25.10 36.20 -25.00
N VAL A 659 -24.65 37.38 -25.44
CA VAL A 659 -24.58 38.61 -24.64
C VAL A 659 -25.60 39.56 -25.20
N ASP A 660 -26.60 39.88 -24.41
CA ASP A 660 -27.79 40.64 -24.84
C ASP A 660 -28.40 39.98 -26.11
N ASN A 661 -28.28 40.61 -27.27
CA ASN A 661 -28.83 40.08 -28.53
C ASN A 661 -27.75 39.60 -29.53
N LYS A 662 -26.46 39.48 -29.10
CA LYS A 662 -25.34 39.08 -29.95
C LYS A 662 -24.76 37.74 -29.47
N SER A 663 -24.45 36.86 -30.42
CA SER A 663 -23.81 35.58 -30.13
C SER A 663 -22.31 35.60 -30.45
N PHE A 664 -21.54 35.11 -29.52
CA PHE A 664 -20.09 35.00 -29.62
C PHE A 664 -19.65 33.54 -29.39
N LYS A 665 -18.63 33.13 -30.12
CA LYS A 665 -17.97 31.86 -29.89
C LYS A 665 -16.63 32.17 -29.16
N ILE A 666 -16.56 31.85 -27.91
CA ILE A 666 -15.37 32.10 -27.07
C ILE A 666 -14.41 30.94 -27.24
N ILE A 667 -13.14 31.26 -27.58
CA ILE A 667 -12.05 30.30 -27.69
C ILE A 667 -11.12 30.50 -26.49
N PHE A 668 -10.84 29.38 -25.77
CA PHE A 668 -10.02 29.36 -24.56
C PHE A 668 -8.59 28.91 -24.80
#